data_39db5f633c9909b9accf0f9b8cdd039d
#
_entry.id   39db5f633c9909b9accf0f9b8cdd039d
#
_cell.length_a   1.000
_cell.length_b   1.000
_cell.length_c   1.000
_cell.angle_alpha   90.00
_cell.angle_beta   90.00
_cell.angle_gamma   90.00
#
_symmetry.space_group_name_H-M   'P 1'
#
loop_
_entity.id
_entity.type
_entity.pdbx_description
1 polymer ?
#
loop_
_entity_poly.entity_id
_entity_poly.type
_entity_poly.pdbx_seq_one_letter_code
_entity_poly.pdbx_strand_id
1 'polypeptide(L)'
;MLVLERRSYVGPNLYANFPVIRFTVDLGPLEKNPSAVIPGFVDALVEAVPGLHEHGCSYGEPGGFIRRLREDEGTWMGHIFEHVAIALQNRAGCKSVSFGKTRSADAPGVYHVVYQYEEEWVGKAAGELSLDLLHHLLPDELCPGVEQDADFDFEGKMEDLIRAAERRALGPSTGSLVRAAEERDIPWLRLNDYSLVQFGHGQMQQRIQATITSETRHIAVEIASDKEMTNQVLGDVGLPVPKQYSVYREESALRAAKRLGYPLVVKPYNANHGRGVSIGLTTDEQVIKAFNQAREHSRCVLLETYISGFDHRMLVVNNELVAVSKRVPGHVVGDGERTIAQLVDQVNEDPRRGIGHEKVLTRLELDSQAERLLKKGGHTAETVLPAGTIFYIRSTGNLSTGGTAIDVTDIVHPDNREMAVRAAATVGLDVCGVDFLTPDISRSYKEIGGGICELNAAPGFRMHVAPSEGQPRDVAGAVIDMLFPQNAPSRIPIASITGTNGKTTTTRMLAHIHKMAGEQVGMTTTDGIYIDGQLSVEGDMTGPVSSQMVLRDPTVTVAILETARGGLLKKGLGYRRPNVACCLNVQSDHLGLRGIDTLDQLAEVKRIPIEVASDTVVLNADDPRCLRMAVKAVAENVCYVTLNPEHALVREHIRAGGHAVALEKGINGEMISIFANGSHIPLLWTHLIPATLEGQAMHNVQNAMFAAGMAYAMGVKLDDIRQGLRTFDTTYFQAPGRMNVFDQNGFKVILDYGHNPAAVEAMCTLVDRLVESDALGTNGKRICVLSAPGDRRDEDIAETAKVAAGRFDRYICKRDDHPRGRAEDEVPRMLKESLMAAGVEESQIELIISEEEAVDTALEKCQQGDLLLIFADHISRTWKQIVQRGEGQVEKPEAVPAATPGMQVEENYPEFEPPAGQKVVRDGRGVLLAVDEEAD
;
A
#
# COMPACT_ATOMS: atom_id res chain seq x y z
N MET A 1 4.10 -1.77 33.05
CA MET A 1 4.65 -1.45 31.70
C MET A 1 3.84 -0.29 31.11
N LEU A 2 4.49 0.84 30.76
CA LEU A 2 3.81 2.04 30.25
C LEU A 2 4.11 2.19 28.75
N VAL A 3 3.07 2.41 27.95
CA VAL A 3 3.23 2.70 26.51
C VAL A 3 3.50 4.18 26.31
N LEU A 4 4.66 4.50 25.74
CA LEU A 4 5.07 5.86 25.41
C LEU A 4 4.68 6.26 23.99
N GLU A 5 4.76 5.31 23.04
CA GLU A 5 4.45 5.56 21.62
C GLU A 5 4.02 4.29 20.92
N ARG A 6 3.13 4.45 19.92
CA ARG A 6 2.70 3.38 19.00
C ARG A 6 2.90 3.83 17.56
N ARG A 7 3.49 2.96 16.72
CA ARG A 7 3.65 3.24 15.26
C ARG A 7 3.43 1.99 14.43
N SER A 8 2.84 2.19 13.25
CA SER A 8 2.74 1.16 12.21
C SER A 8 3.62 1.55 11.02
N TYR A 9 4.35 0.59 10.49
CA TYR A 9 5.14 0.70 9.28
C TYR A 9 4.50 -0.16 8.19
N VAL A 10 4.21 0.43 7.03
CA VAL A 10 3.43 -0.22 5.97
C VAL A 10 4.27 -1.01 4.96
N GLY A 11 5.59 -0.96 5.07
CA GLY A 11 6.55 -1.66 4.21
C GLY A 11 7.94 -1.64 4.82
N PRO A 12 9.01 -1.76 4.03
CA PRO A 12 10.39 -1.72 4.50
C PRO A 12 10.67 -0.53 5.40
N ASN A 13 11.33 -0.79 6.53
CA ASN A 13 11.55 0.16 7.62
C ASN A 13 12.84 -0.17 8.37
N LEU A 14 13.14 0.55 9.46
CA LEU A 14 14.35 0.33 10.28
C LEU A 14 14.44 -1.05 10.93
N TYR A 15 13.35 -1.76 11.05
CA TYR A 15 13.26 -3.00 11.84
C TYR A 15 13.16 -4.24 10.96
N ALA A 16 12.47 -4.12 9.79
CA ALA A 16 12.22 -5.24 8.87
C ALA A 16 11.93 -4.73 7.45
N ASN A 17 12.04 -5.65 6.46
CA ASN A 17 11.72 -5.38 5.06
C ASN A 17 10.23 -5.62 4.71
N PHE A 18 9.37 -5.70 5.72
CA PHE A 18 7.94 -5.94 5.64
C PHE A 18 7.19 -5.14 6.72
N PRO A 19 5.85 -5.09 6.67
CA PRO A 19 5.04 -4.33 7.62
C PRO A 19 5.20 -4.78 9.06
N VAL A 20 5.40 -3.83 9.99
CA VAL A 20 5.50 -4.10 11.43
C VAL A 20 4.80 -3.00 12.25
N ILE A 21 4.37 -3.37 13.45
CA ILE A 21 3.95 -2.44 14.50
C ILE A 21 5.06 -2.32 15.53
N ARG A 22 5.31 -1.11 16.00
CA ARG A 22 6.22 -0.81 17.08
C ARG A 22 5.48 -0.19 18.25
N PHE A 23 5.63 -0.77 19.43
CA PHE A 23 5.34 -0.13 20.70
C PHE A 23 6.64 0.30 21.36
N THR A 24 6.71 1.55 21.81
CA THR A 24 7.76 2.00 22.69
C THR A 24 7.23 1.93 24.09
N VAL A 25 7.84 1.11 24.94
CA VAL A 25 7.37 0.82 26.29
C VAL A 25 8.44 1.11 27.34
N ASP A 26 8.03 1.70 28.45
CA ASP A 26 8.84 1.79 29.66
C ASP A 26 8.47 0.59 30.54
N LEU A 27 9.44 -0.26 30.84
CA LEU A 27 9.26 -1.46 31.65
C LEU A 27 9.14 -1.12 33.15
N GLY A 28 9.66 0.02 33.61
CA GLY A 28 9.66 0.40 35.03
C GLY A 28 10.28 -0.71 35.91
N PRO A 29 9.57 -1.16 36.98
CA PRO A 29 10.09 -2.23 37.86
C PRO A 29 10.34 -3.57 37.15
N LEU A 30 9.66 -3.83 36.03
CA LEU A 30 9.79 -5.09 35.25
C LEU A 30 11.14 -5.25 34.59
N GLU A 31 11.94 -4.18 34.47
CA GLU A 31 13.31 -4.28 33.95
C GLU A 31 14.22 -5.16 34.79
N LYS A 32 13.96 -5.22 36.13
CA LYS A 32 14.71 -6.04 37.08
C LYS A 32 14.01 -7.35 37.44
N ASN A 33 12.84 -7.61 36.86
CA ASN A 33 12.01 -8.78 37.17
C ASN A 33 11.69 -9.58 35.91
N PRO A 34 12.61 -10.42 35.41
CA PRO A 34 12.36 -11.31 34.27
C PRO A 34 11.33 -12.40 34.62
N SER A 35 10.82 -13.10 33.60
CA SER A 35 9.65 -14.01 33.74
C SER A 35 9.76 -15.08 34.79
N ALA A 36 10.93 -15.71 34.96
CA ALA A 36 11.09 -16.86 35.88
C ALA A 36 11.14 -16.45 37.35
N VAL A 37 11.43 -15.18 37.68
CA VAL A 37 11.45 -14.68 39.06
C VAL A 37 10.08 -14.20 39.55
N ILE A 38 9.07 -14.11 38.66
CA ILE A 38 7.71 -13.69 39.03
C ILE A 38 6.86 -14.93 39.34
N PRO A 39 6.45 -15.16 40.61
CA PRO A 39 5.77 -16.38 41.01
C PRO A 39 4.46 -16.59 40.26
N GLY A 40 4.26 -17.78 39.69
CA GLY A 40 3.02 -18.19 39.02
C GLY A 40 2.75 -17.55 37.66
N PHE A 41 3.51 -16.49 37.28
CA PHE A 41 3.28 -15.73 36.06
C PHE A 41 3.38 -16.59 34.78
N VAL A 42 4.46 -17.40 34.65
CA VAL A 42 4.70 -18.19 33.42
C VAL A 42 3.59 -19.22 33.20
N ASP A 43 3.12 -19.89 34.27
CA ASP A 43 2.11 -20.90 34.15
C ASP A 43 0.75 -20.29 33.78
N ALA A 44 0.38 -19.16 34.40
CA ALA A 44 -0.83 -18.42 34.06
C ALA A 44 -0.80 -17.87 32.61
N LEU A 45 0.36 -17.38 32.16
CA LEU A 45 0.52 -16.89 30.78
C LEU A 45 0.35 -18.00 29.74
N VAL A 46 0.96 -19.17 29.99
CA VAL A 46 0.89 -20.32 29.07
C VAL A 46 -0.52 -20.92 29.06
N GLU A 47 -1.23 -20.91 30.18
CA GLU A 47 -2.62 -21.32 30.26
C GLU A 47 -3.54 -20.37 29.48
N ALA A 48 -3.37 -19.05 29.61
CA ALA A 48 -4.15 -18.04 28.91
C ALA A 48 -3.87 -18.03 27.39
N VAL A 49 -2.63 -18.27 26.97
CA VAL A 49 -2.21 -18.21 25.56
C VAL A 49 -1.51 -19.51 25.13
N PRO A 50 -2.27 -20.62 24.92
CA PRO A 50 -1.70 -21.90 24.54
C PRO A 50 -0.88 -21.88 23.23
N GLY A 51 -1.18 -20.95 22.30
CA GLY A 51 -0.46 -20.77 21.05
C GLY A 51 1.05 -20.49 21.20
N LEU A 52 1.50 -20.05 22.39
CA LEU A 52 2.92 -19.86 22.70
C LEU A 52 3.75 -21.15 22.61
N HIS A 53 3.11 -22.33 22.68
CA HIS A 53 3.77 -23.63 22.46
C HIS A 53 4.28 -23.81 21.04
N GLU A 54 3.72 -23.11 20.07
CA GLU A 54 4.17 -23.17 18.67
C GLU A 54 5.41 -22.31 18.40
N HIS A 55 5.76 -21.40 19.32
CA HIS A 55 6.84 -20.43 19.12
C HIS A 55 8.20 -21.04 19.44
N GLY A 56 9.11 -21.01 18.45
CA GLY A 56 10.46 -21.56 18.56
C GLY A 56 11.47 -20.62 19.24
N CYS A 57 11.23 -19.30 19.19
CA CYS A 57 12.20 -18.30 19.68
C CYS A 57 13.62 -18.57 19.19
N SER A 58 14.64 -18.30 20.01
CA SER A 58 16.07 -18.57 19.71
C SER A 58 16.43 -20.05 19.59
N TYR A 59 15.59 -20.96 20.05
CA TYR A 59 15.82 -22.42 19.97
C TYR A 59 15.38 -23.00 18.61
N GLY A 60 14.55 -22.30 17.84
CA GLY A 60 14.15 -22.70 16.49
C GLY A 60 13.20 -23.89 16.38
N GLU A 61 12.70 -24.41 17.52
CA GLU A 61 11.79 -25.56 17.59
C GLU A 61 10.52 -25.22 18.42
N PRO A 62 9.36 -25.82 18.14
CA PRO A 62 8.16 -25.60 18.94
C PRO A 62 8.40 -25.84 20.43
N GLY A 63 7.85 -24.94 21.29
CA GLY A 63 8.10 -24.95 22.72
C GLY A 63 9.38 -24.22 23.16
N GLY A 64 10.22 -23.80 22.24
CA GLY A 64 11.45 -23.07 22.54
C GLY A 64 11.21 -21.77 23.31
N PHE A 65 10.12 -21.05 23.01
CA PHE A 65 9.77 -19.86 23.76
C PHE A 65 9.37 -20.17 25.22
N ILE A 66 8.59 -21.21 25.46
CA ILE A 66 8.21 -21.65 26.82
C ILE A 66 9.44 -22.08 27.61
N ARG A 67 10.36 -22.78 26.97
CA ARG A 67 11.65 -23.09 27.54
C ARG A 67 12.40 -21.82 27.95
N ARG A 68 12.44 -20.80 27.07
CA ARG A 68 13.08 -19.49 27.34
C ARG A 68 12.44 -18.74 28.50
N LEU A 69 11.11 -18.89 28.72
CA LEU A 69 10.41 -18.27 29.85
C LEU A 69 10.83 -18.83 31.21
N ARG A 70 11.32 -20.09 31.27
CA ARG A 70 11.58 -20.87 32.50
C ARG A 70 13.05 -21.10 32.79
N GLU A 71 13.93 -21.07 31.80
CA GLU A 71 15.37 -21.32 31.99
C GLU A 71 16.06 -20.09 32.57
N ASP A 72 17.06 -20.31 33.43
CA ASP A 72 17.83 -19.29 34.13
C ASP A 72 16.91 -18.29 34.87
N GLU A 73 17.03 -17.02 34.60
CA GLU A 73 16.14 -15.96 35.08
C GLU A 73 14.92 -15.73 34.20
N GLY A 74 14.79 -16.47 33.08
CA GLY A 74 13.73 -16.31 32.09
C GLY A 74 14.02 -15.22 31.05
N THR A 75 13.02 -14.43 30.71
CA THR A 75 13.17 -13.34 29.73
C THR A 75 12.38 -12.10 30.14
N TRP A 76 12.74 -10.96 29.51
CA TRP A 76 12.13 -9.65 29.82
C TRP A 76 10.74 -9.47 29.20
N MET A 77 9.95 -8.63 29.84
CA MET A 77 8.55 -8.41 29.50
C MET A 77 8.33 -7.88 28.07
N GLY A 78 9.24 -7.09 27.53
CA GLY A 78 9.17 -6.64 26.13
C GLY A 78 9.23 -7.79 25.12
N HIS A 79 10.08 -8.78 25.36
CA HIS A 79 10.16 -10.01 24.53
C HIS A 79 8.92 -10.91 24.69
N ILE A 80 8.35 -10.95 25.89
CA ILE A 80 7.07 -11.67 26.12
C ILE A 80 5.94 -10.98 25.37
N PHE A 81 5.88 -9.65 25.44
CA PHE A 81 4.85 -8.87 24.77
C PHE A 81 4.81 -9.13 23.25
N GLU A 82 5.96 -9.15 22.54
CA GLU A 82 5.97 -9.44 21.12
C GLU A 82 5.45 -10.84 20.79
N HIS A 83 5.83 -11.85 21.57
CA HIS A 83 5.37 -13.21 21.37
C HIS A 83 3.88 -13.37 21.63
N VAL A 84 3.35 -12.73 22.65
CA VAL A 84 1.90 -12.71 22.94
C VAL A 84 1.14 -12.03 21.81
N ALA A 85 1.59 -10.84 21.35
CA ALA A 85 0.94 -10.13 20.25
C ALA A 85 0.93 -10.93 18.94
N ILE A 86 1.97 -11.70 18.65
CA ILE A 86 2.03 -12.63 17.53
C ILE A 86 1.01 -13.77 17.72
N ALA A 87 0.99 -14.41 18.91
CA ALA A 87 0.10 -15.51 19.20
C ALA A 87 -1.38 -15.11 19.11
N LEU A 88 -1.74 -13.90 19.59
CA LEU A 88 -3.11 -13.40 19.50
C LEU A 88 -3.51 -13.10 18.04
N GLN A 89 -2.63 -12.54 17.22
CA GLN A 89 -2.88 -12.38 15.78
C GLN A 89 -3.09 -13.73 15.08
N ASN A 90 -2.25 -14.73 15.39
CA ASN A 90 -2.37 -16.07 14.82
C ASN A 90 -3.69 -16.73 15.24
N ARG A 91 -4.12 -16.57 16.51
CA ARG A 91 -5.42 -17.01 17.01
C ARG A 91 -6.58 -16.29 16.32
N ALA A 92 -6.40 -15.01 15.97
CA ALA A 92 -7.38 -14.22 15.21
C ALA A 92 -7.41 -14.50 13.69
N GLY A 93 -6.56 -15.44 13.19
CA GLY A 93 -6.57 -15.88 11.80
C GLY A 93 -5.42 -15.35 10.93
N CYS A 94 -4.57 -14.45 11.44
CA CYS A 94 -3.40 -13.90 10.74
C CYS A 94 -2.20 -14.87 10.84
N LYS A 95 -2.25 -16.00 10.16
CA LYS A 95 -1.30 -17.12 10.33
C LYS A 95 0.08 -16.90 9.72
N SER A 96 0.28 -15.88 8.90
CA SER A 96 1.58 -15.52 8.31
C SER A 96 2.49 -14.72 9.26
N VAL A 97 1.94 -14.28 10.41
CA VAL A 97 2.68 -13.45 11.38
C VAL A 97 3.59 -14.32 12.25
N SER A 98 4.91 -14.09 12.14
CA SER A 98 5.91 -14.87 12.88
C SER A 98 7.09 -14.05 13.41
N PHE A 99 7.29 -12.83 12.91
CA PHE A 99 8.43 -11.99 13.29
C PHE A 99 8.10 -11.12 14.50
N GLY A 100 9.00 -11.15 15.50
CA GLY A 100 9.04 -10.23 16.62
C GLY A 100 10.50 -9.87 16.98
N LYS A 101 10.70 -8.68 17.50
CA LYS A 101 12.01 -8.21 17.95
C LYS A 101 11.90 -7.07 18.96
N THR A 102 12.48 -7.28 20.13
CA THR A 102 12.61 -6.24 21.16
C THR A 102 14.01 -5.66 21.14
N ARG A 103 14.15 -4.34 21.16
CA ARG A 103 15.41 -3.59 21.20
C ARG A 103 15.36 -2.50 22.25
N SER A 104 16.49 -2.25 22.92
CA SER A 104 16.62 -1.09 23.80
C SER A 104 16.39 0.21 23.01
N ALA A 105 15.70 1.16 23.62
CA ALA A 105 15.63 2.54 23.16
C ALA A 105 16.71 3.38 23.87
N ASP A 106 16.83 4.66 23.49
CA ASP A 106 17.91 5.52 23.97
C ASP A 106 17.84 5.83 25.49
N ALA A 107 16.68 5.63 26.14
CA ALA A 107 16.49 5.82 27.57
C ALA A 107 16.56 4.49 28.33
N PRO A 108 17.24 4.43 29.50
CA PRO A 108 17.24 3.23 30.33
C PRO A 108 15.83 2.78 30.71
N GLY A 109 15.55 1.48 30.65
CA GLY A 109 14.23 0.92 30.93
C GLY A 109 13.22 1.03 29.80
N VAL A 110 13.55 1.74 28.73
CA VAL A 110 12.68 1.93 27.58
C VAL A 110 13.07 1.01 26.44
N TYR A 111 12.08 0.35 25.84
CA TYR A 111 12.28 -0.63 24.78
C TYR A 111 11.33 -0.40 23.61
N HIS A 112 11.82 -0.70 22.41
CA HIS A 112 11.03 -0.83 21.19
C HIS A 112 10.64 -2.30 21.01
N VAL A 113 9.38 -2.61 21.24
CA VAL A 113 8.79 -3.92 20.95
C VAL A 113 8.19 -3.86 19.56
N VAL A 114 8.71 -4.65 18.66
CA VAL A 114 8.35 -4.67 17.24
C VAL A 114 7.83 -6.06 16.87
N TYR A 115 6.71 -6.13 16.18
CA TYR A 115 6.18 -7.39 15.65
C TYR A 115 5.49 -7.17 14.30
N GLN A 116 5.51 -8.21 13.47
CA GLN A 116 4.86 -8.24 12.17
C GLN A 116 3.33 -8.16 12.30
N TYR A 117 2.67 -7.64 11.28
CA TYR A 117 1.23 -7.73 11.13
C TYR A 117 0.84 -8.08 9.68
N GLU A 118 -0.31 -8.72 9.53
CA GLU A 118 -0.96 -8.99 8.25
C GLU A 118 -2.04 -7.94 7.96
N GLU A 119 -2.85 -7.59 8.96
CA GLU A 119 -3.84 -6.51 8.93
C GLU A 119 -3.52 -5.50 10.05
N GLU A 120 -3.39 -4.21 9.70
CA GLU A 120 -2.87 -3.17 10.61
C GLU A 120 -3.70 -3.01 11.88
N TRP A 121 -5.04 -3.01 11.73
CA TRP A 121 -5.93 -2.84 12.88
C TRP A 121 -5.86 -4.05 13.81
N VAL A 122 -5.86 -5.26 13.24
CA VAL A 122 -5.76 -6.51 14.04
C VAL A 122 -4.45 -6.55 14.81
N GLY A 123 -3.34 -6.20 14.15
CA GLY A 123 -2.05 -6.14 14.80
C GLY A 123 -2.00 -5.13 15.96
N LYS A 124 -2.62 -3.95 15.81
CA LYS A 124 -2.72 -2.96 16.89
C LYS A 124 -3.58 -3.46 18.06
N ALA A 125 -4.76 -3.98 17.75
CA ALA A 125 -5.68 -4.50 18.76
C ALA A 125 -5.11 -5.71 19.50
N ALA A 126 -4.38 -6.59 18.80
CA ALA A 126 -3.66 -7.70 19.44
C ALA A 126 -2.56 -7.21 20.39
N GLY A 127 -1.82 -6.13 20.02
CA GLY A 127 -0.84 -5.52 20.91
C GLY A 127 -1.50 -4.91 22.17
N GLU A 128 -2.62 -4.22 22.01
CA GLU A 128 -3.37 -3.65 23.13
C GLU A 128 -3.89 -4.74 24.07
N LEU A 129 -4.53 -5.78 23.50
CA LEU A 129 -5.02 -6.91 24.28
C LEU A 129 -3.88 -7.69 24.97
N SER A 130 -2.70 -7.76 24.34
CA SER A 130 -1.51 -8.37 24.96
C SER A 130 -1.03 -7.59 26.17
N LEU A 131 -1.06 -6.25 26.12
CA LEU A 131 -0.72 -5.40 27.25
C LEU A 131 -1.72 -5.56 28.39
N ASP A 132 -3.03 -5.55 28.08
CA ASP A 132 -4.08 -5.73 29.07
C ASP A 132 -3.94 -7.09 29.78
N LEU A 133 -3.69 -8.16 29.01
CA LEU A 133 -3.46 -9.51 29.57
C LEU A 133 -2.21 -9.55 30.46
N LEU A 134 -1.08 -8.99 30.00
CA LEU A 134 0.14 -8.98 30.81
C LEU A 134 -0.04 -8.17 32.10
N HIS A 135 -0.73 -7.02 32.06
CA HIS A 135 -1.04 -6.25 33.26
C HIS A 135 -1.94 -7.03 34.23
N HIS A 136 -2.91 -7.79 33.73
CA HIS A 136 -3.80 -8.62 34.55
C HIS A 136 -3.06 -9.79 35.23
N LEU A 137 -2.06 -10.39 34.54
CA LEU A 137 -1.30 -11.53 35.07
C LEU A 137 -0.15 -11.15 36.00
N LEU A 138 0.26 -9.88 35.99
CA LEU A 138 1.38 -9.37 36.80
C LEU A 138 0.90 -8.86 38.17
N PRO A 139 1.73 -8.99 39.21
CA PRO A 139 1.44 -8.35 40.51
C PRO A 139 1.35 -6.82 40.41
N ASP A 140 0.42 -6.21 41.15
CA ASP A 140 0.20 -4.74 41.19
C ASP A 140 1.48 -3.95 41.46
N GLU A 141 2.35 -4.48 42.31
CA GLU A 141 3.63 -3.83 42.70
C GLU A 141 4.58 -3.67 41.51
N LEU A 142 4.44 -4.51 40.48
CA LEU A 142 5.24 -4.47 39.26
C LEU A 142 4.59 -3.60 38.15
N CYS A 143 3.35 -3.15 38.35
CA CYS A 143 2.59 -2.35 37.41
C CYS A 143 2.14 -1.00 37.98
N PRO A 144 3.05 -0.17 38.53
CA PRO A 144 2.66 1.09 39.17
C PRO A 144 1.99 2.02 38.16
N GLY A 145 0.86 2.62 38.55
CA GLY A 145 0.13 3.58 37.72
C GLY A 145 -0.77 2.97 36.62
N VAL A 146 -0.93 1.65 36.58
CA VAL A 146 -1.90 0.96 35.74
C VAL A 146 -3.08 0.55 36.61
N GLU A 147 -4.28 1.02 36.29
CA GLU A 147 -5.51 0.51 36.92
C GLU A 147 -5.77 -0.91 36.36
N GLN A 148 -5.74 -1.91 37.26
CA GLN A 148 -6.11 -3.27 36.86
C GLN A 148 -7.63 -3.37 36.78
N ASP A 149 -8.13 -3.87 35.65
CA ASP A 149 -9.55 -4.19 35.46
C ASP A 149 -9.88 -5.48 36.23
N ALA A 150 -10.62 -5.35 37.31
CA ALA A 150 -11.01 -6.52 38.16
C ALA A 150 -11.95 -7.46 37.42
N ASP A 151 -12.68 -6.98 36.40
CA ASP A 151 -13.63 -7.74 35.59
C ASP A 151 -13.04 -8.11 34.21
N PHE A 152 -11.69 -8.14 34.07
CA PHE A 152 -11.01 -8.41 32.81
C PHE A 152 -11.36 -9.79 32.25
N ASP A 153 -12.17 -9.82 31.19
CA ASP A 153 -12.55 -11.03 30.44
C ASP A 153 -11.66 -11.17 29.19
N PHE A 154 -10.58 -11.92 29.32
CA PHE A 154 -9.65 -12.17 28.22
C PHE A 154 -10.31 -12.91 27.05
N GLU A 155 -11.09 -13.96 27.33
CA GLU A 155 -11.72 -14.76 26.28
C GLU A 155 -12.77 -13.95 25.51
N GLY A 156 -13.59 -13.16 26.21
CA GLY A 156 -14.55 -12.26 25.55
C GLY A 156 -13.87 -11.21 24.66
N LYS A 157 -12.82 -10.56 25.16
CA LYS A 157 -12.03 -9.61 24.35
C LYS A 157 -11.33 -10.31 23.17
N MET A 158 -10.87 -11.54 23.35
CA MET A 158 -10.27 -12.34 22.26
C MET A 158 -11.29 -12.72 21.19
N GLU A 159 -12.51 -13.08 21.57
CA GLU A 159 -13.60 -13.31 20.63
C GLU A 159 -13.98 -12.05 19.85
N ASP A 160 -13.96 -10.87 20.49
CA ASP A 160 -14.19 -9.60 19.81
C ASP A 160 -13.09 -9.29 18.81
N LEU A 161 -11.82 -9.57 19.15
CA LEU A 161 -10.68 -9.46 18.24
C LEU A 161 -10.85 -10.39 17.02
N ILE A 162 -11.22 -11.65 17.25
CA ILE A 162 -11.48 -12.63 16.18
C ILE A 162 -12.59 -12.12 15.26
N ARG A 163 -13.74 -11.72 15.80
CA ARG A 163 -14.87 -11.19 15.02
C ARG A 163 -14.50 -9.94 14.22
N ALA A 164 -13.68 -9.07 14.78
CA ALA A 164 -13.20 -7.89 14.09
C ALA A 164 -12.19 -8.22 12.98
N ALA A 165 -11.28 -9.17 13.22
CA ALA A 165 -10.36 -9.68 12.21
C ALA A 165 -11.09 -10.28 11.01
N GLU A 166 -12.09 -11.12 11.27
CA GLU A 166 -12.93 -11.76 10.25
C GLU A 166 -13.67 -10.73 9.36
N ARG A 167 -14.23 -9.68 9.97
CA ARG A 167 -14.89 -8.60 9.22
C ARG A 167 -13.93 -7.82 8.31
N ARG A 168 -12.64 -7.73 8.67
CA ARG A 168 -11.60 -7.02 7.91
C ARG A 168 -10.84 -7.90 6.95
N ALA A 169 -10.87 -9.21 7.16
CA ALA A 169 -10.22 -10.16 6.28
C ALA A 169 -10.78 -10.06 4.85
N LEU A 170 -9.93 -10.33 3.89
CA LEU A 170 -10.39 -10.59 2.52
C LEU A 170 -11.18 -11.89 2.52
N GLY A 171 -12.38 -11.88 1.93
CA GLY A 171 -13.18 -13.10 1.78
C GLY A 171 -12.38 -14.23 1.12
N PRO A 172 -12.79 -15.50 1.29
CA PRO A 172 -12.01 -16.68 0.88
C PRO A 172 -11.56 -16.65 -0.59
N SER A 173 -12.39 -16.13 -1.49
CA SER A 173 -12.06 -16.02 -2.92
C SER A 173 -11.03 -14.92 -3.18
N THR A 174 -11.24 -13.71 -2.67
CA THR A 174 -10.31 -12.59 -2.83
C THR A 174 -8.97 -12.88 -2.15
N GLY A 175 -9.00 -13.46 -0.94
CA GLY A 175 -7.79 -13.85 -0.22
C GLY A 175 -6.98 -14.94 -0.94
N SER A 176 -7.62 -15.87 -1.65
CA SER A 176 -6.90 -16.86 -2.47
C SER A 176 -6.22 -16.19 -3.69
N LEU A 177 -6.87 -15.21 -4.33
CA LEU A 177 -6.29 -14.44 -5.43
C LEU A 177 -5.08 -13.60 -4.97
N VAL A 178 -5.17 -12.98 -3.80
CA VAL A 178 -4.06 -12.23 -3.22
C VAL A 178 -2.87 -13.16 -2.94
N ARG A 179 -3.08 -14.31 -2.31
CA ARG A 179 -2.00 -15.28 -2.06
C ARG A 179 -1.37 -15.79 -3.37
N ALA A 180 -2.20 -16.13 -4.36
CA ALA A 180 -1.69 -16.56 -5.67
C ALA A 180 -0.85 -15.48 -6.38
N ALA A 181 -1.19 -14.19 -6.19
CA ALA A 181 -0.40 -13.07 -6.67
C ALA A 181 0.92 -12.91 -5.90
N GLU A 182 0.89 -13.06 -4.56
CA GLU A 182 2.10 -13.00 -3.71
C GLU A 182 3.08 -14.12 -4.04
N GLU A 183 2.60 -15.35 -4.28
CA GLU A 183 3.42 -16.49 -4.71
C GLU A 183 4.12 -16.26 -6.05
N ARG A 184 3.55 -15.41 -6.91
CA ARG A 184 4.11 -14.97 -8.21
C ARG A 184 4.87 -13.65 -8.12
N ASP A 185 5.12 -13.16 -6.89
CA ASP A 185 5.78 -11.86 -6.62
C ASP A 185 5.07 -10.67 -7.29
N ILE A 186 3.75 -10.74 -7.49
CA ILE A 186 2.93 -9.65 -8.01
C ILE A 186 2.54 -8.72 -6.86
N PRO A 187 2.86 -7.43 -6.89
CA PRO A 187 2.46 -6.50 -5.85
C PRO A 187 0.96 -6.27 -5.86
N TRP A 188 0.40 -6.01 -4.70
CA TRP A 188 -1.02 -5.72 -4.58
C TRP A 188 -1.29 -4.60 -3.59
N LEU A 189 -2.43 -3.94 -3.78
CA LEU A 189 -2.94 -2.87 -2.92
C LEU A 189 -4.44 -3.06 -2.71
N ARG A 190 -4.90 -3.04 -1.47
CA ARG A 190 -6.33 -2.99 -1.16
C ARG A 190 -6.83 -1.57 -1.37
N LEU A 191 -7.88 -1.38 -2.18
CA LEU A 191 -8.39 -0.06 -2.56
C LEU A 191 -9.58 0.40 -1.73
N ASN A 192 -10.28 -0.52 -1.04
CA ASN A 192 -11.38 -0.24 -0.13
C ASN A 192 -11.42 -1.25 1.03
N ASP A 193 -12.31 -1.04 1.99
CA ASP A 193 -12.49 -1.95 3.14
C ASP A 193 -13.13 -3.30 2.77
N TYR A 194 -13.57 -3.47 1.52
CA TYR A 194 -14.19 -4.70 1.03
C TYR A 194 -13.22 -5.52 0.19
N SER A 195 -13.60 -5.89 -1.02
CA SER A 195 -12.89 -6.83 -1.89
C SER A 195 -12.29 -6.21 -3.16
N LEU A 196 -12.24 -4.86 -3.25
CA LEU A 196 -11.60 -4.19 -4.37
C LEU A 196 -10.08 -4.17 -4.15
N VAL A 197 -9.36 -4.89 -5.00
CA VAL A 197 -7.91 -5.05 -4.95
C VAL A 197 -7.30 -4.70 -6.30
N GLN A 198 -6.18 -3.98 -6.27
CA GLN A 198 -5.31 -3.75 -7.41
C GLN A 198 -4.13 -4.71 -7.32
N PHE A 199 -3.87 -5.44 -8.38
CA PHE A 199 -2.63 -6.17 -8.61
C PHE A 199 -1.75 -5.37 -9.59
N GLY A 200 -0.44 -5.36 -9.37
CA GLY A 200 0.48 -4.60 -10.20
C GLY A 200 0.49 -3.09 -9.91
N HIS A 201 1.36 -2.36 -10.60
CA HIS A 201 1.55 -0.92 -10.45
C HIS A 201 1.41 -0.17 -11.78
N GLY A 202 0.97 1.11 -11.71
CA GLY A 202 0.92 1.99 -12.85
C GLY A 202 0.09 1.42 -14.00
N GLN A 203 0.57 1.55 -15.23
CA GLN A 203 -0.09 0.99 -16.42
C GLN A 203 -0.18 -0.55 -16.45
N MET A 204 0.62 -1.24 -15.63
CA MET A 204 0.63 -2.70 -15.53
C MET A 204 -0.41 -3.24 -14.55
N GLN A 205 -1.23 -2.36 -13.96
CA GLN A 205 -2.20 -2.78 -12.96
C GLN A 205 -3.38 -3.54 -13.55
N GLN A 206 -3.86 -4.52 -12.79
CA GLN A 206 -5.14 -5.19 -12.99
C GLN A 206 -5.97 -5.06 -11.71
N ARG A 207 -7.28 -4.97 -11.82
CA ARG A 207 -8.17 -4.84 -10.65
C ARG A 207 -9.13 -6.00 -10.56
N ILE A 208 -9.45 -6.37 -9.33
CA ILE A 208 -10.51 -7.33 -9.05
C ILE A 208 -11.48 -6.77 -8.02
N GLN A 209 -12.72 -7.22 -8.09
CA GLN A 209 -13.71 -7.09 -7.02
C GLN A 209 -14.36 -8.46 -6.79
N ALA A 210 -14.09 -9.08 -5.66
CA ALA A 210 -14.35 -10.50 -5.43
C ALA A 210 -13.63 -11.37 -6.47
N THR A 211 -14.35 -11.95 -7.43
CA THR A 211 -13.79 -12.72 -8.55
C THR A 211 -14.11 -12.11 -9.92
N ILE A 212 -14.70 -10.92 -9.95
CA ILE A 212 -14.82 -10.08 -11.15
C ILE A 212 -13.47 -9.42 -11.38
N THR A 213 -12.98 -9.44 -12.61
CA THR A 213 -11.69 -8.88 -13.00
C THR A 213 -11.86 -7.64 -13.88
N SER A 214 -10.76 -6.94 -14.15
CA SER A 214 -10.75 -5.83 -15.12
C SER A 214 -11.05 -6.27 -16.57
N GLU A 215 -10.93 -7.57 -16.85
CA GLU A 215 -11.26 -8.14 -18.17
C GLU A 215 -12.74 -8.58 -18.29
N THR A 216 -13.48 -8.65 -17.16
CA THR A 216 -14.88 -9.06 -17.16
C THR A 216 -15.75 -8.00 -17.83
N ARG A 217 -16.39 -8.37 -18.92
CA ARG A 217 -17.23 -7.47 -19.71
C ARG A 217 -18.58 -7.20 -19.03
N HIS A 218 -18.98 -5.96 -18.92
CA HIS A 218 -20.23 -5.59 -18.29
C HIS A 218 -21.46 -6.26 -18.95
N ILE A 219 -21.53 -6.31 -20.28
CA ILE A 219 -22.62 -7.00 -21.01
C ILE A 219 -22.70 -8.47 -20.61
N ALA A 220 -21.57 -9.14 -20.41
CA ALA A 220 -21.56 -10.53 -19.98
C ALA A 220 -22.12 -10.71 -18.54
N VAL A 221 -21.84 -9.76 -17.65
CA VAL A 221 -22.42 -9.72 -16.30
C VAL A 221 -23.93 -9.49 -16.35
N GLU A 222 -24.41 -8.57 -17.17
CA GLU A 222 -25.85 -8.30 -17.38
C GLU A 222 -26.58 -9.55 -17.89
N ILE A 223 -26.02 -10.22 -18.91
CA ILE A 223 -26.60 -11.48 -19.44
C ILE A 223 -26.64 -12.53 -18.34
N ALA A 224 -25.53 -12.76 -17.62
CA ALA A 224 -25.47 -13.76 -16.56
C ALA A 224 -26.42 -13.48 -15.38
N SER A 225 -26.72 -12.22 -15.14
CA SER A 225 -27.64 -11.78 -14.09
C SER A 225 -29.13 -11.99 -14.45
N ASP A 226 -29.44 -12.06 -15.75
CA ASP A 226 -30.79 -12.28 -16.25
C ASP A 226 -30.99 -13.75 -16.67
N LYS A 227 -31.79 -14.47 -15.88
CA LYS A 227 -32.02 -15.91 -16.07
C LYS A 227 -32.73 -16.24 -17.40
N GLU A 228 -33.60 -15.36 -17.91
CA GLU A 228 -34.30 -15.54 -19.17
C GLU A 228 -33.36 -15.28 -20.34
N MET A 229 -32.61 -14.19 -20.30
CA MET A 229 -31.62 -13.85 -21.32
C MET A 229 -30.49 -14.89 -21.39
N THR A 230 -29.92 -15.32 -20.24
CA THR A 230 -28.93 -16.41 -20.19
C THR A 230 -29.44 -17.67 -20.86
N ASN A 231 -30.64 -18.09 -20.49
CA ASN A 231 -31.26 -19.29 -21.04
C ASN A 231 -31.48 -19.18 -22.57
N GLN A 232 -31.96 -18.02 -23.05
CA GLN A 232 -32.16 -17.77 -24.49
C GLN A 232 -30.82 -17.82 -25.23
N VAL A 233 -29.82 -17.04 -24.79
CA VAL A 233 -28.50 -16.94 -25.45
C VAL A 233 -27.80 -18.29 -25.53
N LEU A 234 -27.84 -19.10 -24.49
CA LEU A 234 -27.26 -20.44 -24.46
C LEU A 234 -28.05 -21.42 -25.32
N GLY A 235 -29.40 -21.34 -25.27
CA GLY A 235 -30.29 -22.17 -26.09
C GLY A 235 -30.14 -21.92 -27.60
N ASP A 236 -29.96 -20.66 -28.00
CA ASP A 236 -29.79 -20.27 -29.43
C ASP A 236 -28.52 -20.85 -30.05
N VAL A 237 -27.49 -21.19 -29.24
CA VAL A 237 -26.27 -21.88 -29.70
C VAL A 237 -26.32 -23.40 -29.45
N GLY A 238 -27.49 -23.95 -29.06
CA GLY A 238 -27.72 -25.38 -28.89
C GLY A 238 -27.13 -25.98 -27.59
N LEU A 239 -26.82 -25.17 -26.56
CA LEU A 239 -26.40 -25.66 -25.27
C LEU A 239 -27.59 -26.22 -24.46
N PRO A 240 -27.38 -27.22 -23.59
CA PRO A 240 -28.45 -27.83 -22.81
C PRO A 240 -28.96 -26.92 -21.73
N VAL A 241 -30.05 -26.24 -21.96
CA VAL A 241 -30.76 -25.38 -20.98
C VAL A 241 -32.19 -25.85 -20.78
N PRO A 242 -32.82 -25.60 -19.61
CA PRO A 242 -34.22 -25.92 -19.42
C PRO A 242 -35.10 -25.10 -20.36
N LYS A 243 -36.14 -25.71 -20.96
CA LYS A 243 -37.17 -24.94 -21.65
C LYS A 243 -37.95 -24.13 -20.63
N GLN A 244 -38.13 -22.83 -20.85
CA GLN A 244 -38.77 -21.95 -19.87
C GLN A 244 -39.83 -21.03 -20.46
N TYR A 245 -40.74 -20.57 -19.62
CA TYR A 245 -41.75 -19.51 -19.92
C TYR A 245 -41.83 -18.53 -18.75
N SER A 246 -41.84 -17.26 -19.05
CA SER A 246 -42.12 -16.17 -18.14
C SER A 246 -43.64 -15.95 -18.05
N VAL A 247 -44.20 -15.99 -16.85
CA VAL A 247 -45.65 -15.88 -16.64
C VAL A 247 -45.99 -14.88 -15.54
N TYR A 248 -47.13 -14.24 -15.69
CA TYR A 248 -47.59 -13.17 -14.79
C TYR A 248 -48.94 -13.49 -14.12
N ARG A 249 -49.63 -14.55 -14.56
CA ARG A 249 -50.98 -14.95 -14.11
C ARG A 249 -51.07 -16.47 -14.01
N GLU A 250 -51.90 -16.98 -13.11
CA GLU A 250 -52.13 -18.42 -12.93
C GLU A 250 -52.57 -19.13 -14.22
N GLU A 251 -53.46 -18.53 -14.97
CA GLU A 251 -53.94 -19.08 -16.26
C GLU A 251 -52.81 -19.24 -17.28
N SER A 252 -51.85 -18.29 -17.27
CA SER A 252 -50.65 -18.35 -18.13
C SER A 252 -49.70 -19.42 -17.63
N ALA A 253 -49.58 -19.59 -16.31
CA ALA A 253 -48.76 -20.66 -15.69
C ALA A 253 -49.28 -22.04 -16.09
N LEU A 254 -50.57 -22.27 -16.02
CA LEU A 254 -51.18 -23.54 -16.45
C LEU A 254 -51.03 -23.82 -17.95
N ARG A 255 -51.12 -22.76 -18.79
CA ARG A 255 -50.87 -22.92 -20.22
C ARG A 255 -49.38 -23.25 -20.50
N ALA A 256 -48.49 -22.61 -19.79
CA ALA A 256 -47.05 -22.89 -19.90
C ALA A 256 -46.73 -24.33 -19.37
N ALA A 257 -47.34 -24.75 -18.28
CA ALA A 257 -47.17 -26.10 -17.73
C ALA A 257 -47.59 -27.20 -18.75
N LYS A 258 -48.74 -26.99 -19.40
CA LYS A 258 -49.18 -27.91 -20.45
C LYS A 258 -48.31 -27.99 -21.69
N ARG A 259 -47.60 -26.88 -22.02
CA ARG A 259 -46.64 -26.84 -23.12
C ARG A 259 -45.31 -27.46 -22.78
N LEU A 260 -44.84 -27.22 -21.54
CA LEU A 260 -43.52 -27.77 -21.07
C LEU A 260 -43.61 -29.28 -20.78
N GLY A 261 -44.76 -29.76 -20.28
CA GLY A 261 -44.93 -31.12 -19.75
C GLY A 261 -44.37 -31.23 -18.31
N TYR A 262 -44.82 -32.29 -17.61
CA TYR A 262 -44.38 -32.55 -16.23
C TYR A 262 -43.20 -33.53 -16.20
N PRO A 263 -42.31 -33.49 -15.17
CA PRO A 263 -42.35 -32.60 -14.01
C PRO A 263 -41.76 -31.20 -14.33
N LEU A 264 -42.10 -30.20 -13.50
CA LEU A 264 -41.75 -28.81 -13.66
C LEU A 264 -41.04 -28.21 -12.45
N VAL A 265 -40.38 -27.09 -12.67
CA VAL A 265 -39.87 -26.17 -11.67
C VAL A 265 -40.58 -24.83 -11.83
N VAL A 266 -40.95 -24.24 -10.69
CA VAL A 266 -41.52 -22.87 -10.63
C VAL A 266 -40.61 -22.05 -9.73
N LYS A 267 -40.13 -20.89 -10.24
CA LYS A 267 -39.26 -20.00 -9.48
C LYS A 267 -39.58 -18.52 -9.74
N PRO A 268 -39.37 -17.63 -8.77
CA PRO A 268 -39.50 -16.20 -9.00
C PRO A 268 -38.33 -15.71 -9.92
N TYR A 269 -38.61 -14.72 -10.78
CA TYR A 269 -37.64 -14.15 -11.74
C TYR A 269 -36.44 -13.53 -10.99
N ASN A 270 -36.69 -12.72 -9.96
CA ASN A 270 -35.66 -11.88 -9.30
C ASN A 270 -35.25 -12.38 -7.88
N ALA A 271 -35.48 -13.65 -7.52
CA ALA A 271 -35.08 -14.14 -6.21
C ALA A 271 -33.79 -14.94 -6.25
N ASN A 272 -32.93 -14.70 -5.26
CA ASN A 272 -31.65 -15.40 -5.06
C ASN A 272 -31.74 -16.44 -3.93
N HIS A 273 -30.76 -17.31 -3.84
CA HIS A 273 -30.59 -18.33 -2.77
C HIS A 273 -31.74 -19.35 -2.65
N GLY A 274 -32.44 -19.64 -3.76
CA GLY A 274 -33.52 -20.65 -3.77
C GLY A 274 -34.83 -20.22 -3.08
N ARG A 275 -35.00 -18.93 -2.77
CA ARG A 275 -36.25 -18.43 -2.17
C ARG A 275 -37.40 -18.51 -3.17
N GLY A 276 -38.52 -19.11 -2.73
CA GLY A 276 -39.72 -19.25 -3.56
C GLY A 276 -39.62 -20.25 -4.71
N VAL A 277 -38.57 -21.10 -4.76
CA VAL A 277 -38.40 -22.14 -5.78
C VAL A 277 -39.16 -23.41 -5.36
N SER A 278 -39.94 -23.99 -6.27
CA SER A 278 -40.65 -25.26 -6.10
C SER A 278 -40.22 -26.21 -7.23
N ILE A 279 -39.79 -27.39 -6.88
CA ILE A 279 -39.16 -28.38 -7.76
C ILE A 279 -39.97 -29.66 -7.84
N GLY A 280 -40.00 -30.34 -8.99
CA GLY A 280 -40.60 -31.63 -9.21
C GLY A 280 -42.13 -31.62 -9.13
N LEU A 281 -42.72 -30.57 -9.65
CA LEU A 281 -44.18 -30.39 -9.70
C LEU A 281 -44.77 -31.27 -10.83
N THR A 282 -45.79 -32.07 -10.44
CA THR A 282 -46.40 -33.08 -11.34
C THR A 282 -47.86 -32.87 -11.63
N THR A 283 -48.50 -31.88 -10.95
CA THR A 283 -49.92 -31.57 -11.13
C THR A 283 -50.21 -30.09 -11.27
N ASP A 284 -51.34 -29.74 -11.92
CA ASP A 284 -51.84 -28.38 -12.09
C ASP A 284 -51.98 -27.66 -10.75
N GLU A 285 -52.50 -28.32 -9.69
CA GLU A 285 -52.69 -27.75 -8.36
C GLU A 285 -51.36 -27.39 -7.70
N GLN A 286 -50.34 -28.23 -7.88
CA GLN A 286 -49.00 -27.96 -7.34
C GLN A 286 -48.38 -26.77 -8.06
N VAL A 287 -48.58 -26.62 -9.37
CA VAL A 287 -48.09 -25.47 -10.17
C VAL A 287 -48.75 -24.18 -9.70
N ILE A 288 -50.09 -24.14 -9.51
CA ILE A 288 -50.81 -22.94 -9.02
C ILE A 288 -50.30 -22.55 -7.61
N LYS A 289 -50.16 -23.51 -6.70
CA LYS A 289 -49.60 -23.26 -5.37
C LYS A 289 -48.21 -22.69 -5.42
N ALA A 290 -47.32 -23.28 -6.21
CA ALA A 290 -45.94 -22.84 -6.40
C ALA A 290 -45.89 -21.46 -7.09
N PHE A 291 -46.73 -21.19 -8.08
CA PHE A 291 -46.84 -19.90 -8.70
C PHE A 291 -47.21 -18.80 -7.71
N ASN A 292 -48.20 -19.05 -6.84
CA ASN A 292 -48.59 -18.07 -5.84
C ASN A 292 -47.49 -17.82 -4.81
N GLN A 293 -46.76 -18.85 -4.37
CA GLN A 293 -45.60 -18.69 -3.50
C GLN A 293 -44.47 -17.91 -4.16
N ALA A 294 -44.13 -18.22 -5.41
CA ALA A 294 -43.10 -17.51 -6.17
C ALA A 294 -43.47 -16.04 -6.40
N ARG A 295 -44.76 -15.74 -6.57
CA ARG A 295 -45.29 -14.41 -6.79
C ARG A 295 -45.21 -13.48 -5.58
N GLU A 296 -45.10 -14.03 -4.36
CA GLU A 296 -44.80 -13.26 -3.14
C GLU A 296 -43.41 -12.56 -3.25
N HIS A 297 -42.49 -13.14 -4.01
CA HIS A 297 -41.13 -12.66 -4.18
C HIS A 297 -40.87 -11.89 -5.49
N SER A 298 -41.66 -12.16 -6.56
CA SER A 298 -41.49 -11.52 -7.87
C SER A 298 -42.79 -11.46 -8.64
N ARG A 299 -43.06 -10.31 -9.28
CA ARG A 299 -44.21 -10.12 -10.17
C ARG A 299 -44.19 -11.04 -11.39
N CYS A 300 -43.00 -11.36 -11.89
CA CYS A 300 -42.74 -12.32 -12.94
C CYS A 300 -42.29 -13.65 -12.34
N VAL A 301 -42.89 -14.75 -12.79
CA VAL A 301 -42.57 -16.11 -12.35
C VAL A 301 -42.11 -16.93 -13.54
N LEU A 302 -41.06 -17.69 -13.38
CA LEU A 302 -40.50 -18.60 -14.36
C LEU A 302 -41.02 -20.02 -14.14
N LEU A 303 -41.50 -20.66 -15.20
CA LEU A 303 -41.78 -22.07 -15.28
C LEU A 303 -40.76 -22.74 -16.17
N GLU A 304 -40.14 -23.84 -15.69
CA GLU A 304 -39.07 -24.53 -16.41
C GLU A 304 -39.28 -26.05 -16.41
N THR A 305 -38.76 -26.72 -17.43
CA THR A 305 -38.64 -28.19 -17.43
C THR A 305 -37.71 -28.62 -16.30
N TYR A 306 -38.11 -29.65 -15.59
CA TYR A 306 -37.31 -30.24 -14.51
C TYR A 306 -36.13 -31.03 -15.10
N ILE A 307 -34.93 -30.77 -14.58
CA ILE A 307 -33.71 -31.52 -14.91
C ILE A 307 -33.34 -32.31 -13.65
N SER A 308 -33.23 -33.63 -13.79
CA SER A 308 -32.86 -34.51 -12.69
C SER A 308 -31.34 -34.64 -12.62
N GLY A 309 -30.80 -34.79 -11.41
CA GLY A 309 -29.39 -35.07 -11.22
C GLY A 309 -28.80 -34.34 -10.02
N PHE A 310 -27.50 -34.48 -9.90
CA PHE A 310 -26.70 -33.81 -8.87
C PHE A 310 -26.23 -32.44 -9.37
N ASP A 311 -26.11 -31.52 -8.45
CA ASP A 311 -25.69 -30.14 -8.71
C ASP A 311 -24.16 -30.05 -8.74
N HIS A 312 -23.63 -29.53 -9.85
CA HIS A 312 -22.19 -29.35 -10.06
C HIS A 312 -21.89 -27.89 -10.35
N ARG A 313 -20.94 -27.29 -9.61
CA ARG A 313 -20.31 -26.02 -9.95
C ARG A 313 -19.08 -26.31 -10.81
N MET A 314 -19.15 -25.92 -12.07
CA MET A 314 -18.05 -26.02 -13.03
C MET A 314 -17.41 -24.63 -13.18
N LEU A 315 -16.15 -24.49 -12.83
CA LEU A 315 -15.43 -23.20 -12.90
C LEU A 315 -14.60 -23.14 -14.19
N VAL A 316 -14.92 -22.18 -15.03
CA VAL A 316 -14.21 -21.87 -16.25
C VAL A 316 -13.44 -20.57 -16.06
N VAL A 317 -12.14 -20.57 -16.37
CA VAL A 317 -11.27 -19.40 -16.37
C VAL A 317 -10.56 -19.34 -17.71
N ASN A 318 -10.59 -18.18 -18.37
CA ASN A 318 -9.92 -17.98 -19.67
C ASN A 318 -10.21 -19.09 -20.71
N ASN A 319 -11.46 -19.48 -20.84
CA ASN A 319 -11.92 -20.56 -21.71
C ASN A 319 -11.35 -21.97 -21.40
N GLU A 320 -10.89 -22.18 -20.16
CA GLU A 320 -10.48 -23.48 -19.67
C GLU A 320 -11.31 -23.92 -18.46
N LEU A 321 -11.76 -25.17 -18.41
CA LEU A 321 -12.40 -25.73 -17.24
C LEU A 321 -11.31 -26.09 -16.21
N VAL A 322 -11.22 -25.30 -15.13
CA VAL A 322 -10.15 -25.43 -14.13
C VAL A 322 -10.54 -26.29 -12.92
N ALA A 323 -11.82 -26.31 -12.55
CA ALA A 323 -12.28 -27.10 -11.43
C ALA A 323 -13.78 -27.43 -11.54
N VAL A 324 -14.17 -28.60 -10.98
CA VAL A 324 -15.57 -29.02 -10.84
C VAL A 324 -15.84 -29.56 -9.45
N SER A 325 -16.84 -28.99 -8.78
CA SER A 325 -17.29 -29.46 -7.46
C SER A 325 -18.73 -29.93 -7.52
N LYS A 326 -18.98 -31.15 -7.07
CA LYS A 326 -20.32 -31.64 -6.77
C LYS A 326 -20.79 -31.02 -5.47
N ARG A 327 -21.86 -30.24 -5.50
CA ARG A 327 -22.46 -29.62 -4.33
C ARG A 327 -23.45 -30.54 -3.68
N VAL A 328 -23.28 -30.81 -2.37
CA VAL A 328 -24.16 -31.68 -1.61
C VAL A 328 -24.93 -30.82 -0.58
N PRO A 329 -26.27 -30.88 -0.58
CA PRO A 329 -27.05 -30.13 0.41
C PRO A 329 -26.69 -30.54 1.83
N GLY A 330 -26.83 -29.61 2.77
CA GLY A 330 -26.63 -29.88 4.19
C GLY A 330 -27.52 -31.07 4.66
N HIS A 331 -26.89 -32.07 5.23
CA HIS A 331 -27.54 -33.31 5.64
C HIS A 331 -26.95 -33.88 6.92
N VAL A 332 -27.69 -34.79 7.55
CA VAL A 332 -27.22 -35.64 8.63
C VAL A 332 -27.36 -37.12 8.23
N VAL A 333 -26.52 -37.97 8.81
CA VAL A 333 -26.58 -39.42 8.60
C VAL A 333 -27.02 -40.07 9.91
N GLY A 334 -28.12 -40.76 9.88
CA GLY A 334 -28.64 -41.49 11.04
C GLY A 334 -27.65 -42.53 11.54
N ASP A 335 -27.49 -42.65 12.83
CA ASP A 335 -26.71 -43.70 13.52
C ASP A 335 -27.56 -44.71 14.27
N GLY A 336 -28.87 -44.47 14.33
CA GLY A 336 -29.83 -45.33 15.07
C GLY A 336 -29.93 -45.00 16.57
N GLU A 337 -29.19 -44.01 17.07
CA GLU A 337 -29.13 -43.68 18.49
C GLU A 337 -29.44 -42.22 18.78
N ARG A 338 -28.89 -41.29 17.99
CA ARG A 338 -29.00 -39.85 18.20
C ARG A 338 -30.18 -39.24 17.46
N THR A 339 -30.75 -38.19 18.07
CA THR A 339 -31.76 -37.37 17.40
C THR A 339 -31.15 -36.54 16.26
N ILE A 340 -31.98 -36.07 15.33
CA ILE A 340 -31.54 -35.17 14.25
C ILE A 340 -30.86 -33.94 14.83
N ALA A 341 -31.36 -33.34 15.91
CA ALA A 341 -30.71 -32.20 16.56
C ALA A 341 -29.29 -32.55 17.04
N GLN A 342 -29.10 -33.65 17.72
CA GLN A 342 -27.81 -34.13 18.20
C GLN A 342 -26.84 -34.47 17.04
N LEU A 343 -27.36 -35.00 15.93
CA LEU A 343 -26.54 -35.24 14.73
C LEU A 343 -26.10 -33.92 14.07
N VAL A 344 -26.93 -32.87 14.08
CA VAL A 344 -26.56 -31.53 13.62
C VAL A 344 -25.47 -30.96 14.49
N ASP A 345 -25.57 -31.06 15.82
CA ASP A 345 -24.55 -30.62 16.75
C ASP A 345 -23.23 -31.36 16.51
N GLN A 346 -23.24 -32.65 16.31
CA GLN A 346 -22.09 -33.48 15.99
C GLN A 346 -21.43 -33.04 14.66
N VAL A 347 -22.22 -32.79 13.62
CA VAL A 347 -21.69 -32.27 12.34
C VAL A 347 -21.04 -30.90 12.52
N ASN A 348 -21.55 -30.07 13.44
CA ASN A 348 -21.02 -28.75 13.75
C ASN A 348 -19.77 -28.77 14.66
N GLU A 349 -19.39 -29.92 15.23
CA GLU A 349 -18.11 -30.11 15.93
C GLU A 349 -16.91 -30.11 14.98
N ASP A 350 -17.11 -30.28 13.66
CA ASP A 350 -16.04 -30.18 12.67
C ASP A 350 -15.38 -28.81 12.77
N PRO A 351 -14.07 -28.72 13.11
CA PRO A 351 -13.36 -27.45 13.30
C PRO A 351 -13.32 -26.56 12.05
N ARG A 352 -13.62 -27.11 10.87
CA ARG A 352 -13.75 -26.40 9.61
C ARG A 352 -15.08 -25.63 9.48
N ARG A 353 -16.07 -25.87 10.38
CA ARG A 353 -17.37 -25.21 10.37
C ARG A 353 -17.40 -23.97 11.26
N GLY A 354 -17.92 -22.87 10.72
CA GLY A 354 -18.10 -21.58 11.40
C GLY A 354 -19.43 -20.93 11.06
N ILE A 355 -19.69 -19.76 11.64
CA ILE A 355 -20.88 -18.95 11.34
C ILE A 355 -20.64 -18.19 10.05
N GLY A 356 -21.59 -18.19 9.11
CA GLY A 356 -21.49 -17.46 7.84
C GLY A 356 -20.31 -17.88 6.98
N HIS A 357 -19.33 -16.97 6.77
CA HIS A 357 -18.14 -17.19 5.93
C HIS A 357 -16.82 -17.23 6.72
N GLU A 358 -16.89 -17.34 8.03
CA GLU A 358 -15.74 -17.32 8.95
C GLU A 358 -14.76 -18.46 8.69
N LYS A 359 -15.29 -19.65 8.41
CA LYS A 359 -14.48 -20.85 8.14
C LYS A 359 -14.79 -21.43 6.76
N VAL A 360 -14.07 -22.49 6.42
CA VAL A 360 -14.20 -23.19 5.14
C VAL A 360 -15.61 -23.75 4.94
N LEU A 361 -16.25 -24.25 6.00
CA LEU A 361 -17.62 -24.77 5.98
C LEU A 361 -18.50 -23.92 6.91
N THR A 362 -19.77 -23.78 6.53
CA THR A 362 -20.78 -23.10 7.35
C THR A 362 -21.48 -24.10 8.26
N ARG A 363 -21.84 -23.69 9.47
CA ARG A 363 -22.62 -24.50 10.39
C ARG A 363 -24.00 -24.87 9.84
N LEU A 364 -24.48 -26.05 10.14
CA LEU A 364 -25.85 -26.46 9.91
C LEU A 364 -26.76 -25.87 10.99
N GLU A 365 -27.90 -25.31 10.56
CA GLU A 365 -28.91 -24.74 11.49
C GLU A 365 -30.25 -25.39 11.28
N LEU A 366 -30.98 -25.62 12.36
CA LEU A 366 -32.38 -26.10 12.35
C LEU A 366 -33.33 -24.90 12.30
N ASP A 367 -33.25 -24.12 11.24
CA ASP A 367 -34.08 -22.95 10.97
C ASP A 367 -35.46 -23.32 10.38
N SER A 368 -36.29 -22.32 10.08
CA SER A 368 -37.61 -22.52 9.50
C SER A 368 -37.63 -23.29 8.17
N GLN A 369 -36.51 -23.34 7.42
CA GLN A 369 -36.39 -24.14 6.19
C GLN A 369 -36.16 -25.61 6.57
N ALA A 370 -35.28 -25.87 7.50
CA ALA A 370 -35.01 -27.22 8.02
C ALA A 370 -36.30 -27.82 8.65
N GLU A 371 -37.04 -27.06 9.47
CA GLU A 371 -38.29 -27.47 10.07
C GLU A 371 -39.34 -27.88 9.03
N ARG A 372 -39.48 -27.13 7.94
CA ARG A 372 -40.36 -27.44 6.80
C ARG A 372 -39.98 -28.78 6.13
N LEU A 373 -38.66 -29.01 5.93
CA LEU A 373 -38.18 -30.27 5.35
C LEU A 373 -38.37 -31.45 6.28
N LEU A 374 -38.11 -31.26 7.57
CA LEU A 374 -38.43 -32.27 8.62
C LEU A 374 -39.89 -32.64 8.58
N LYS A 375 -40.80 -31.67 8.63
CA LYS A 375 -42.26 -31.92 8.57
C LYS A 375 -42.70 -32.60 7.27
N LYS A 376 -42.11 -32.22 6.13
CA LYS A 376 -42.36 -32.86 4.82
C LYS A 376 -41.90 -34.33 4.82
N GLY A 377 -40.77 -34.63 5.48
CA GLY A 377 -40.26 -35.99 5.65
C GLY A 377 -40.95 -36.81 6.73
N GLY A 378 -41.92 -36.24 7.49
CA GLY A 378 -42.57 -36.91 8.61
C GLY A 378 -41.72 -36.97 9.87
N HIS A 379 -40.73 -36.10 10.01
CA HIS A 379 -39.75 -36.05 11.11
C HIS A 379 -39.88 -34.76 11.92
N THR A 380 -39.28 -34.81 13.11
CA THR A 380 -39.03 -33.65 13.97
C THR A 380 -37.54 -33.61 14.33
N ALA A 381 -37.08 -32.55 14.98
CA ALA A 381 -35.71 -32.46 15.47
C ALA A 381 -35.33 -33.57 16.45
N GLU A 382 -36.33 -34.11 17.16
CA GLU A 382 -36.18 -35.19 18.15
C GLU A 382 -36.29 -36.61 17.53
N THR A 383 -36.49 -36.71 16.22
CA THR A 383 -36.57 -38.02 15.54
C THR A 383 -35.21 -38.68 15.49
N VAL A 384 -35.10 -39.94 15.84
CA VAL A 384 -33.95 -40.82 15.67
C VAL A 384 -34.05 -41.50 14.31
N LEU A 385 -33.07 -41.24 13.44
CA LEU A 385 -33.00 -41.83 12.09
C LEU A 385 -32.34 -43.21 12.15
N PRO A 386 -32.82 -44.23 11.39
CA PRO A 386 -32.11 -45.48 11.24
C PRO A 386 -30.66 -45.31 10.80
N ALA A 387 -29.77 -46.17 11.24
CA ALA A 387 -28.36 -46.13 10.87
C ALA A 387 -28.18 -46.16 9.36
N GLY A 388 -27.33 -45.24 8.82
CA GLY A 388 -27.04 -45.07 7.39
C GLY A 388 -28.11 -44.29 6.62
N THR A 389 -29.22 -43.87 7.25
CA THR A 389 -30.25 -43.07 6.60
C THR A 389 -29.76 -41.61 6.43
N ILE A 390 -29.66 -41.10 5.20
CA ILE A 390 -29.32 -39.72 4.91
C ILE A 390 -30.60 -38.89 4.93
N PHE A 391 -30.60 -37.80 5.73
CA PHE A 391 -31.69 -36.84 5.74
C PHE A 391 -31.16 -35.42 5.40
N TYR A 392 -31.64 -34.85 4.32
CA TYR A 392 -31.25 -33.50 3.87
C TYR A 392 -32.06 -32.43 4.62
N ILE A 393 -31.36 -31.60 5.39
CA ILE A 393 -31.96 -30.46 6.11
C ILE A 393 -31.93 -29.18 5.30
N ARG A 394 -31.34 -29.23 4.13
CA ARG A 394 -31.33 -28.18 3.12
C ARG A 394 -31.81 -28.73 1.77
N SER A 395 -32.51 -27.89 0.99
CA SER A 395 -32.98 -28.26 -0.36
C SER A 395 -31.98 -28.01 -1.46
N THR A 396 -30.94 -27.20 -1.20
CA THR A 396 -29.91 -26.79 -2.17
C THR A 396 -28.51 -27.03 -1.62
N GLY A 397 -27.55 -27.36 -2.49
CA GLY A 397 -26.14 -27.61 -2.14
C GLY A 397 -25.31 -26.34 -1.89
N ASN A 398 -25.90 -25.27 -1.34
CA ASN A 398 -25.20 -24.05 -1.09
C ASN A 398 -24.30 -24.17 0.15
N LEU A 399 -23.00 -23.87 0.01
CA LEU A 399 -22.03 -23.92 1.10
C LEU A 399 -22.34 -22.90 2.21
N SER A 400 -22.91 -21.74 1.86
CA SER A 400 -23.28 -20.71 2.84
C SER A 400 -24.46 -21.10 3.75
N THR A 401 -25.13 -22.20 3.47
CA THR A 401 -26.21 -22.74 4.29
C THR A 401 -25.89 -24.12 4.88
N GLY A 402 -24.59 -24.47 4.93
CA GLY A 402 -24.13 -25.73 5.54
C GLY A 402 -23.92 -26.88 4.57
N GLY A 403 -24.11 -26.66 3.25
CA GLY A 403 -23.77 -27.66 2.21
C GLY A 403 -22.27 -27.97 2.18
N THR A 404 -21.92 -29.08 1.54
CA THR A 404 -20.54 -29.53 1.31
C THR A 404 -20.21 -29.61 -0.17
N ALA A 405 -18.94 -29.72 -0.50
CA ALA A 405 -18.45 -29.79 -1.87
C ALA A 405 -17.46 -30.94 -2.01
N ILE A 406 -17.63 -31.74 -3.04
CA ILE A 406 -16.74 -32.86 -3.40
C ILE A 406 -16.05 -32.50 -4.71
N ASP A 407 -14.71 -32.53 -4.72
CA ASP A 407 -13.97 -32.33 -5.98
C ASP A 407 -14.18 -33.53 -6.92
N VAL A 408 -14.62 -33.22 -8.13
CA VAL A 408 -14.86 -34.22 -9.19
C VAL A 408 -14.19 -33.82 -10.52
N THR A 409 -13.21 -32.94 -10.45
CA THR A 409 -12.55 -32.31 -11.62
C THR A 409 -11.97 -33.35 -12.61
N ASP A 410 -11.32 -34.39 -12.08
CA ASP A 410 -10.56 -35.34 -12.90
C ASP A 410 -11.45 -36.36 -13.60
N ILE A 411 -12.70 -36.55 -13.15
CA ILE A 411 -13.64 -37.53 -13.71
C ILE A 411 -14.66 -36.92 -14.67
N VAL A 412 -14.58 -35.61 -14.95
CA VAL A 412 -15.53 -34.92 -15.82
C VAL A 412 -15.43 -35.40 -17.26
N HIS A 413 -16.57 -35.83 -17.81
CA HIS A 413 -16.61 -36.26 -19.22
C HIS A 413 -16.21 -35.10 -20.17
N PRO A 414 -15.47 -35.38 -21.27
CA PRO A 414 -15.06 -34.38 -22.25
C PRO A 414 -16.21 -33.51 -22.80
N ASP A 415 -17.37 -34.12 -23.11
CA ASP A 415 -18.55 -33.36 -23.57
C ASP A 415 -19.06 -32.37 -22.56
N ASN A 416 -19.03 -32.72 -21.26
CA ASN A 416 -19.45 -31.82 -20.16
C ASN A 416 -18.44 -30.69 -19.97
N ARG A 417 -17.14 -30.98 -20.18
CA ARG A 417 -16.08 -29.97 -20.18
C ARG A 417 -16.26 -28.96 -21.34
N GLU A 418 -16.42 -29.45 -22.54
CA GLU A 418 -16.65 -28.62 -23.75
C GLU A 418 -17.90 -27.76 -23.60
N MET A 419 -18.99 -28.32 -23.08
CA MET A 419 -20.25 -27.62 -22.82
C MET A 419 -20.06 -26.43 -21.87
N ALA A 420 -19.37 -26.63 -20.76
CA ALA A 420 -19.13 -25.56 -19.79
C ALA A 420 -18.25 -24.43 -20.35
N VAL A 421 -17.19 -24.80 -21.09
CA VAL A 421 -16.31 -23.83 -21.77
C VAL A 421 -17.09 -23.03 -22.82
N ARG A 422 -17.91 -23.69 -23.63
CA ARG A 422 -18.75 -23.01 -24.61
C ARG A 422 -19.79 -22.09 -23.97
N ALA A 423 -20.36 -22.48 -22.83
CA ALA A 423 -21.30 -21.63 -22.11
C ALA A 423 -20.66 -20.32 -21.63
N ALA A 424 -19.48 -20.39 -21.02
CA ALA A 424 -18.72 -19.22 -20.60
C ALA A 424 -18.34 -18.32 -21.79
N ALA A 425 -17.84 -18.93 -22.88
CA ALA A 425 -17.46 -18.20 -24.10
C ALA A 425 -18.64 -17.54 -24.78
N THR A 426 -19.83 -18.19 -24.83
CA THR A 426 -21.04 -17.66 -25.49
C THR A 426 -21.52 -16.37 -24.79
N VAL A 427 -21.45 -16.32 -23.45
CA VAL A 427 -21.81 -15.11 -22.69
C VAL A 427 -20.66 -14.11 -22.67
N GLY A 428 -19.43 -14.57 -22.82
CA GLY A 428 -18.20 -13.74 -22.83
C GLY A 428 -17.66 -13.42 -21.45
N LEU A 429 -17.82 -14.34 -20.49
CA LEU A 429 -17.22 -14.25 -19.15
C LEU A 429 -15.80 -14.84 -19.15
N ASP A 430 -14.87 -14.08 -18.62
CA ASP A 430 -13.47 -14.49 -18.41
C ASP A 430 -13.33 -15.46 -17.23
N VAL A 431 -14.10 -15.25 -16.16
CA VAL A 431 -14.26 -16.13 -15.00
C VAL A 431 -15.74 -16.47 -14.86
N CYS A 432 -16.09 -17.72 -15.03
CA CYS A 432 -17.49 -18.17 -15.07
C CYS A 432 -17.72 -19.39 -14.18
N GLY A 433 -18.70 -19.29 -13.31
CA GLY A 433 -19.24 -20.47 -12.60
C GLY A 433 -20.49 -21.00 -13.30
N VAL A 434 -20.40 -22.18 -13.91
CA VAL A 434 -21.52 -22.84 -14.59
C VAL A 434 -22.17 -23.80 -13.62
N ASP A 435 -23.46 -23.61 -13.31
CA ASP A 435 -24.27 -24.51 -12.49
C ASP A 435 -24.93 -25.53 -13.40
N PHE A 436 -24.46 -26.77 -13.29
CA PHE A 436 -24.85 -27.86 -14.16
C PHE A 436 -25.45 -29.03 -13.39
N LEU A 437 -26.67 -29.44 -13.79
CA LEU A 437 -27.36 -30.62 -13.26
C LEU A 437 -27.16 -31.81 -14.18
N THR A 438 -26.68 -32.94 -13.66
CA THR A 438 -26.57 -34.20 -14.39
C THR A 438 -26.62 -35.37 -13.41
N PRO A 439 -27.19 -36.55 -13.81
CA PRO A 439 -27.15 -37.72 -12.94
C PRO A 439 -25.74 -38.24 -12.66
N ASP A 440 -24.80 -38.08 -13.61
CA ASP A 440 -23.41 -38.54 -13.51
C ASP A 440 -22.48 -37.66 -14.34
N ILE A 441 -21.61 -36.90 -13.70
CA ILE A 441 -20.67 -35.97 -14.34
C ILE A 441 -19.60 -36.70 -15.18
N SER A 442 -19.35 -37.98 -14.89
CA SER A 442 -18.39 -38.84 -15.63
C SER A 442 -18.94 -39.39 -16.95
N ARG A 443 -20.21 -39.16 -17.25
CA ARG A 443 -20.86 -39.57 -18.50
C ARG A 443 -21.31 -38.34 -19.31
N SER A 444 -21.41 -38.51 -20.61
CA SER A 444 -21.86 -37.45 -21.52
C SER A 444 -23.30 -37.02 -21.23
N TYR A 445 -23.54 -35.73 -21.06
CA TYR A 445 -24.90 -35.20 -20.95
C TYR A 445 -25.77 -35.49 -22.17
N LYS A 446 -25.16 -35.69 -23.33
CA LYS A 446 -25.84 -36.05 -24.58
C LYS A 446 -26.47 -37.43 -24.48
N GLU A 447 -25.91 -38.33 -23.63
CA GLU A 447 -26.40 -39.70 -23.45
C GLU A 447 -27.38 -39.83 -22.30
N ILE A 448 -27.06 -39.20 -21.17
CA ILE A 448 -27.81 -39.43 -19.91
C ILE A 448 -28.68 -38.24 -19.52
N GLY A 449 -28.63 -37.14 -20.27
CA GLY A 449 -29.30 -35.90 -19.92
C GLY A 449 -28.50 -35.03 -18.96
N GLY A 450 -28.88 -33.79 -18.87
CA GLY A 450 -28.28 -32.76 -18.05
C GLY A 450 -28.62 -31.36 -18.60
N GLY A 451 -28.41 -30.34 -17.79
CA GLY A 451 -28.64 -28.96 -18.26
C GLY A 451 -28.02 -27.90 -17.37
N ILE A 452 -27.70 -26.79 -18.01
CA ILE A 452 -27.19 -25.59 -17.36
C ILE A 452 -28.35 -24.86 -16.72
N CYS A 453 -28.28 -24.61 -15.43
CA CYS A 453 -29.33 -23.91 -14.68
C CYS A 453 -29.05 -22.42 -14.52
N GLU A 454 -27.78 -22.03 -14.43
CA GLU A 454 -27.35 -20.68 -14.13
C GLU A 454 -25.88 -20.48 -14.51
N LEU A 455 -25.52 -19.24 -14.90
CA LEU A 455 -24.14 -18.79 -15.00
C LEU A 455 -23.88 -17.72 -13.93
N ASN A 456 -22.70 -17.79 -13.34
CA ASN A 456 -22.30 -16.87 -12.30
C ASN A 456 -21.07 -16.08 -12.74
N ALA A 457 -21.20 -14.75 -12.86
CA ALA A 457 -20.09 -13.85 -13.24
C ALA A 457 -19.09 -13.58 -12.09
N ALA A 458 -19.49 -13.83 -10.84
CA ALA A 458 -18.63 -13.70 -9.68
C ALA A 458 -18.64 -15.01 -8.86
N PRO A 459 -18.10 -16.13 -9.38
CA PRO A 459 -18.19 -17.42 -8.73
C PRO A 459 -17.31 -17.47 -7.48
N GLY A 460 -17.84 -18.01 -6.37
CA GLY A 460 -17.05 -18.27 -5.18
C GLY A 460 -16.06 -19.41 -5.36
N PHE A 461 -14.81 -19.23 -4.94
CA PHE A 461 -13.73 -20.22 -5.08
C PHE A 461 -13.64 -21.19 -3.90
N ARG A 462 -14.28 -20.90 -2.76
CA ARG A 462 -14.17 -21.66 -1.52
C ARG A 462 -14.33 -23.17 -1.70
N MET A 463 -15.31 -23.61 -2.50
CA MET A 463 -15.57 -25.02 -2.77
C MET A 463 -14.49 -25.73 -3.59
N HIS A 464 -13.67 -25.01 -4.32
CA HIS A 464 -12.60 -25.54 -5.15
C HIS A 464 -11.24 -25.50 -4.44
N VAL A 465 -10.95 -24.42 -3.69
CA VAL A 465 -9.67 -24.25 -2.95
C VAL A 465 -9.65 -25.08 -1.65
N ALA A 466 -10.85 -25.40 -1.08
CA ALA A 466 -10.96 -26.18 0.12
C ALA A 466 -12.23 -27.06 0.08
N PRO A 467 -12.25 -28.08 -0.78
CA PRO A 467 -13.36 -29.02 -0.85
C PRO A 467 -13.49 -29.83 0.46
N SER A 468 -14.70 -30.32 0.74
CA SER A 468 -14.95 -31.22 1.88
C SER A 468 -14.27 -32.57 1.68
N GLU A 469 -14.28 -33.04 0.43
CA GLU A 469 -13.68 -34.29 -0.04
C GLU A 469 -12.97 -34.06 -1.40
N GLY A 470 -11.89 -34.79 -1.64
CA GLY A 470 -11.09 -34.68 -2.88
C GLY A 470 -9.92 -33.73 -2.77
N GLN A 471 -9.43 -33.22 -3.90
CA GLN A 471 -8.20 -32.41 -3.99
C GLN A 471 -8.52 -30.93 -4.02
N PRO A 472 -7.80 -30.07 -3.23
CA PRO A 472 -7.79 -28.64 -3.42
C PRO A 472 -7.27 -28.28 -4.84
N ARG A 473 -7.90 -27.29 -5.49
CA ARG A 473 -7.52 -26.82 -6.83
C ARG A 473 -7.03 -25.37 -6.77
N ASP A 474 -5.91 -25.10 -7.42
CA ASP A 474 -5.37 -23.72 -7.57
C ASP A 474 -6.13 -22.93 -8.65
N VAL A 475 -7.38 -22.64 -8.35
CA VAL A 475 -8.24 -21.86 -9.26
C VAL A 475 -7.86 -20.38 -9.26
N ALA A 476 -7.30 -19.90 -8.16
CA ALA A 476 -6.86 -18.53 -8.02
C ALA A 476 -5.60 -18.28 -8.88
N GLY A 477 -4.65 -19.22 -8.89
CA GLY A 477 -3.49 -19.18 -9.77
C GLY A 477 -3.89 -19.08 -11.24
N ALA A 478 -4.89 -19.85 -11.68
CA ALA A 478 -5.38 -19.77 -13.05
C ALA A 478 -5.91 -18.36 -13.43
N VAL A 479 -6.59 -17.67 -12.49
CA VAL A 479 -7.05 -16.29 -12.73
C VAL A 479 -5.88 -15.31 -12.76
N ILE A 480 -4.91 -15.44 -11.86
CA ILE A 480 -3.73 -14.57 -11.85
C ILE A 480 -2.89 -14.79 -13.11
N ASP A 481 -2.74 -16.04 -13.58
CA ASP A 481 -2.02 -16.35 -14.82
C ASP A 481 -2.76 -15.84 -16.08
N MET A 482 -4.09 -15.70 -16.03
CA MET A 482 -4.87 -15.04 -17.07
C MET A 482 -4.62 -13.52 -17.07
N LEU A 483 -4.62 -12.88 -15.89
CA LEU A 483 -4.42 -11.44 -15.77
C LEU A 483 -2.96 -11.02 -16.02
N PHE A 484 -2.02 -11.88 -15.66
CA PHE A 484 -0.58 -11.70 -15.86
C PHE A 484 -0.01 -12.97 -16.53
N PRO A 485 -0.18 -13.11 -17.85
CA PRO A 485 0.39 -14.24 -18.58
C PRO A 485 1.89 -14.37 -18.35
N GLN A 486 2.43 -15.56 -18.52
CA GLN A 486 3.83 -15.87 -18.25
C GLN A 486 4.77 -14.81 -18.88
N ASN A 487 5.61 -14.21 -18.04
CA ASN A 487 6.51 -13.08 -18.33
C ASN A 487 5.85 -11.71 -18.58
N ALA A 488 4.55 -11.56 -18.38
CA ALA A 488 3.95 -10.22 -18.40
C ALA A 488 4.44 -9.38 -17.22
N PRO A 489 4.85 -8.11 -17.43
CA PRO A 489 5.27 -7.25 -16.34
C PRO A 489 4.07 -6.89 -15.45
N SER A 490 4.25 -7.00 -14.14
CA SER A 490 3.26 -6.57 -13.14
C SER A 490 3.66 -5.26 -12.44
N ARG A 491 4.89 -4.81 -12.67
CA ARG A 491 5.45 -3.60 -12.05
C ARG A 491 5.93 -2.63 -13.13
N ILE A 492 5.68 -1.35 -12.91
CA ILE A 492 6.41 -0.29 -13.59
C ILE A 492 7.77 -0.12 -12.90
N PRO A 493 8.82 0.34 -13.59
CA PRO A 493 10.09 0.69 -12.96
C PRO A 493 9.91 1.76 -11.88
N ILE A 494 10.58 1.57 -10.74
CA ILE A 494 10.55 2.48 -9.59
C ILE A 494 11.98 2.93 -9.28
N ALA A 495 12.20 4.24 -9.28
CA ALA A 495 13.41 4.87 -8.76
C ALA A 495 13.14 5.50 -7.41
N SER A 496 14.00 5.24 -6.41
CA SER A 496 13.92 5.84 -5.07
C SER A 496 15.12 6.72 -4.81
N ILE A 497 14.89 8.01 -4.54
CA ILE A 497 15.95 8.99 -4.34
C ILE A 497 15.99 9.46 -2.90
N THR A 498 17.05 9.14 -2.16
CA THR A 498 17.28 9.63 -0.80
C THR A 498 18.61 10.34 -0.65
N GLY A 499 18.79 11.03 0.45
CA GLY A 499 19.97 11.82 0.77
C GLY A 499 19.62 12.95 1.73
N THR A 500 20.59 13.70 2.20
CA THR A 500 20.34 14.95 2.94
C THR A 500 20.01 16.05 1.97
N ASN A 501 20.88 16.34 1.03
CA ASN A 501 20.73 17.38 0.02
C ASN A 501 20.66 16.80 -1.40
N GLY A 502 20.09 17.56 -2.36
CA GLY A 502 20.01 17.21 -3.78
C GLY A 502 18.82 16.34 -4.20
N LYS A 503 18.04 15.77 -3.27
CA LYS A 503 16.93 14.84 -3.57
C LYS A 503 15.96 15.38 -4.64
N THR A 504 15.34 16.52 -4.38
CA THR A 504 14.31 17.10 -5.26
C THR A 504 14.89 17.42 -6.64
N THR A 505 16.09 17.99 -6.71
CA THR A 505 16.75 18.31 -7.97
C THR A 505 17.07 17.05 -8.77
N THR A 506 17.64 16.03 -8.13
CA THR A 506 17.95 14.73 -8.79
C THR A 506 16.67 14.04 -9.25
N THR A 507 15.61 14.05 -8.42
CA THR A 507 14.30 13.51 -8.77
C THR A 507 13.72 14.17 -10.01
N ARG A 508 13.75 15.49 -10.06
CA ARG A 508 13.27 16.27 -11.21
C ARG A 508 14.11 16.08 -12.48
N MET A 509 15.45 16.04 -12.35
CA MET A 509 16.35 15.73 -13.47
C MET A 509 16.06 14.33 -14.04
N LEU A 510 15.95 13.32 -13.18
CA LEU A 510 15.65 11.96 -13.60
C LEU A 510 14.26 11.86 -14.25
N ALA A 511 13.26 12.49 -13.66
CA ALA A 511 11.92 12.57 -14.23
C ALA A 511 11.92 13.23 -15.62
N HIS A 512 12.69 14.31 -15.80
CA HIS A 512 12.83 14.99 -17.08
C HIS A 512 13.52 14.11 -18.14
N ILE A 513 14.55 13.34 -17.74
CA ILE A 513 15.22 12.37 -18.64
C ILE A 513 14.21 11.32 -19.13
N HIS A 514 13.42 10.72 -18.23
CA HIS A 514 12.39 9.74 -18.60
C HIS A 514 11.28 10.35 -19.48
N LYS A 515 10.89 11.59 -19.21
CA LYS A 515 9.95 12.31 -20.08
C LYS A 515 10.52 12.54 -21.50
N MET A 516 11.81 12.85 -21.63
CA MET A 516 12.48 12.96 -22.95
C MET A 516 12.55 11.60 -23.65
N ALA A 517 12.61 10.49 -22.91
CA ALA A 517 12.51 9.14 -23.44
C ALA A 517 11.07 8.75 -23.87
N GLY A 518 10.08 9.61 -23.66
CA GLY A 518 8.69 9.39 -24.07
C GLY A 518 7.84 8.64 -23.05
N GLU A 519 8.30 8.53 -21.78
CA GLU A 519 7.58 7.85 -20.72
C GLU A 519 6.62 8.78 -19.97
N GLN A 520 5.52 8.24 -19.48
CA GLN A 520 4.59 8.96 -18.60
C GLN A 520 5.03 8.83 -17.15
N VAL A 521 5.67 9.89 -16.68
CA VAL A 521 6.35 9.89 -15.38
C VAL A 521 5.39 10.23 -14.25
N GLY A 522 5.32 9.36 -13.24
CA GLY A 522 4.77 9.68 -11.91
C GLY A 522 5.89 10.06 -10.97
N MET A 523 5.83 11.28 -10.39
CA MET A 523 6.90 11.80 -9.53
C MET A 523 6.35 12.29 -8.21
N THR A 524 7.08 12.03 -7.12
CA THR A 524 6.83 12.63 -5.80
C THR A 524 8.00 13.49 -5.36
N THR A 525 7.73 14.66 -4.79
CA THR A 525 8.73 15.60 -4.28
C THR A 525 8.24 16.25 -2.99
N THR A 526 9.10 17.08 -2.37
CA THR A 526 8.75 17.92 -1.20
C THR A 526 7.69 18.98 -1.51
N ASP A 527 7.43 19.28 -2.76
CA ASP A 527 6.44 20.29 -3.18
C ASP A 527 5.20 19.69 -3.84
N GLY A 528 5.17 18.40 -4.15
CA GLY A 528 3.94 17.76 -4.65
C GLY A 528 4.10 16.41 -5.31
N ILE A 529 2.95 15.90 -5.80
CA ILE A 529 2.84 14.77 -6.72
C ILE A 529 2.61 15.32 -8.12
N TYR A 530 3.39 14.85 -9.06
CA TYR A 530 3.29 15.22 -10.47
C TYR A 530 3.02 13.96 -11.32
N ILE A 531 2.04 14.06 -12.21
CA ILE A 531 1.76 13.03 -13.22
C ILE A 531 2.01 13.68 -14.59
N ASP A 532 2.93 13.12 -15.34
CA ASP A 532 3.41 13.63 -16.64
C ASP A 532 3.78 15.14 -16.64
N GLY A 533 4.38 15.60 -15.53
CA GLY A 533 4.79 16.99 -15.34
C GLY A 533 3.68 17.92 -14.86
N GLN A 534 2.44 17.45 -14.69
CA GLN A 534 1.34 18.22 -14.13
C GLN A 534 1.23 18.00 -12.62
N LEU A 535 1.15 19.10 -11.84
CA LEU A 535 0.94 19.04 -10.40
C LEU A 535 -0.46 18.50 -10.10
N SER A 536 -0.54 17.34 -9.45
CA SER A 536 -1.79 16.69 -9.07
C SER A 536 -2.15 16.93 -7.61
N VAL A 537 -1.16 16.97 -6.73
CA VAL A 537 -1.34 17.22 -5.29
C VAL A 537 -0.18 18.08 -4.81
N GLU A 538 -0.46 19.20 -4.15
CA GLU A 538 0.54 20.11 -3.59
C GLU A 538 0.88 19.71 -2.13
N GLY A 539 2.13 19.89 -1.72
CA GLY A 539 2.64 19.68 -0.36
C GLY A 539 3.81 18.71 -0.27
N ASP A 540 4.30 18.44 0.94
CA ASP A 540 5.38 17.46 1.16
C ASP A 540 4.86 16.03 0.91
N MET A 541 5.17 15.52 -0.27
CA MET A 541 4.71 14.24 -0.79
C MET A 541 5.83 13.17 -0.85
N THR A 542 6.78 13.23 0.08
CA THR A 542 7.93 12.31 0.15
C THR A 542 7.69 11.07 0.99
N GLY A 543 6.44 10.79 1.35
CA GLY A 543 6.03 9.69 2.21
C GLY A 543 5.39 8.50 1.48
N PRO A 544 5.06 7.40 2.20
CA PRO A 544 4.55 6.18 1.60
C PRO A 544 3.17 6.32 0.95
N VAL A 545 2.30 7.18 1.48
CA VAL A 545 0.97 7.41 0.89
C VAL A 545 1.10 8.03 -0.49
N SER A 546 2.00 8.99 -0.64
CA SER A 546 2.25 9.67 -1.92
C SER A 546 2.83 8.72 -2.96
N SER A 547 3.77 7.84 -2.57
CA SER A 547 4.28 6.80 -3.46
C SER A 547 3.16 5.86 -3.93
N GLN A 548 2.26 5.44 -3.03
CA GLN A 548 1.12 4.60 -3.39
C GLN A 548 0.14 5.32 -4.33
N MET A 549 -0.04 6.65 -4.19
CA MET A 549 -0.88 7.42 -5.12
C MET A 549 -0.33 7.34 -6.55
N VAL A 550 0.98 7.52 -6.73
CA VAL A 550 1.65 7.36 -8.03
C VAL A 550 1.49 5.93 -8.57
N LEU A 551 1.71 4.91 -7.74
CA LEU A 551 1.62 3.50 -8.14
C LEU A 551 0.19 3.03 -8.45
N ARG A 552 -0.82 3.77 -8.00
CA ARG A 552 -2.24 3.53 -8.31
C ARG A 552 -2.70 4.18 -9.62
N ASP A 553 -1.95 5.15 -10.15
CA ASP A 553 -2.34 5.84 -11.37
C ASP A 553 -2.10 4.94 -12.60
N PRO A 554 -3.15 4.60 -13.37
CA PRO A 554 -3.03 3.66 -14.49
C PRO A 554 -2.31 4.26 -15.71
N THR A 555 -2.03 5.55 -15.73
CA THR A 555 -1.33 6.20 -16.85
C THR A 555 0.19 6.18 -16.67
N VAL A 556 0.67 6.00 -15.45
CA VAL A 556 2.09 6.06 -15.12
C VAL A 556 2.84 4.85 -15.64
N THR A 557 3.93 5.09 -16.41
CA THR A 557 4.81 4.04 -16.95
C THR A 557 6.10 3.88 -16.14
N VAL A 558 6.53 4.94 -15.42
CA VAL A 558 7.70 4.92 -14.54
C VAL A 558 7.45 5.80 -13.32
N ALA A 559 7.87 5.35 -12.14
CA ALA A 559 7.71 6.08 -10.87
C ALA A 559 9.08 6.59 -10.37
N ILE A 560 9.21 7.90 -10.21
CA ILE A 560 10.41 8.58 -9.71
C ILE A 560 10.09 9.20 -8.35
N LEU A 561 10.55 8.57 -7.27
CA LEU A 561 10.05 8.81 -5.92
C LEU A 561 11.12 9.42 -5.01
N GLU A 562 10.95 10.69 -4.65
CA GLU A 562 11.74 11.30 -3.59
C GLU A 562 11.39 10.65 -2.26
N THR A 563 12.39 10.18 -1.52
CA THR A 563 12.22 9.45 -0.27
C THR A 563 12.93 10.17 0.87
N ALA A 564 12.15 10.89 1.67
CA ALA A 564 12.68 11.66 2.79
C ALA A 564 12.71 10.86 4.09
N ARG A 565 13.68 11.19 4.97
CA ARG A 565 13.82 10.65 6.33
C ARG A 565 12.51 10.63 7.11
N GLY A 566 11.73 11.73 7.03
CA GLY A 566 10.49 11.88 7.79
C GLY A 566 9.44 10.82 7.47
N GLY A 567 9.29 10.47 6.20
CA GLY A 567 8.40 9.41 5.74
C GLY A 567 8.86 8.03 6.23
N LEU A 568 10.14 7.73 6.07
CA LEU A 568 10.74 6.46 6.49
C LEU A 568 10.59 6.21 8.00
N LEU A 569 10.83 7.23 8.84
CA LEU A 569 10.69 7.13 10.30
C LEU A 569 9.24 7.05 10.77
N LYS A 570 8.29 7.59 10.00
CA LYS A 570 6.86 7.59 10.38
C LYS A 570 6.15 6.31 9.96
N LYS A 571 6.40 5.83 8.74
CA LYS A 571 5.58 4.80 8.10
C LYS A 571 6.38 3.79 7.26
N GLY A 572 7.70 3.97 7.06
CA GLY A 572 8.51 3.15 6.16
C GLY A 572 8.29 3.48 4.68
N LEU A 573 8.65 2.56 3.78
CA LEU A 573 8.39 2.68 2.35
C LEU A 573 6.93 2.33 2.02
N GLY A 574 6.35 2.97 0.99
CA GLY A 574 5.00 2.71 0.51
C GLY A 574 4.92 1.57 -0.53
N TYR A 575 6.02 0.90 -0.81
CA TYR A 575 6.16 -0.18 -1.77
C TYR A 575 7.23 -1.18 -1.28
N ARG A 576 7.21 -2.40 -1.80
CA ARG A 576 8.06 -3.48 -1.33
C ARG A 576 9.55 -3.27 -1.67
N ARG A 577 9.83 -2.84 -2.91
CA ARG A 577 11.20 -2.59 -3.41
C ARG A 577 11.20 -1.65 -4.62
N PRO A 578 12.19 -0.75 -4.77
CA PRO A 578 12.46 -0.05 -6.01
C PRO A 578 13.34 -0.91 -6.93
N ASN A 579 13.32 -0.63 -8.24
CA ASN A 579 14.31 -1.18 -9.17
C ASN A 579 15.68 -0.53 -8.93
N VAL A 580 15.69 0.79 -8.89
CA VAL A 580 16.90 1.57 -8.67
C VAL A 580 16.74 2.46 -7.45
N ALA A 581 17.72 2.46 -6.55
CA ALA A 581 17.75 3.36 -5.42
C ALA A 581 19.06 4.12 -5.35
N CYS A 582 19.03 5.39 -4.91
CA CYS A 582 20.26 6.13 -4.67
C CYS A 582 20.30 6.79 -3.29
N CYS A 583 21.49 6.92 -2.73
CA CYS A 583 21.79 7.78 -1.60
C CYS A 583 22.81 8.84 -2.01
N LEU A 584 22.36 10.10 -2.07
CA LEU A 584 23.18 11.21 -2.56
C LEU A 584 24.28 11.61 -1.56
N ASN A 585 23.92 11.70 -0.29
CA ASN A 585 24.83 12.07 0.80
C ASN A 585 24.16 11.89 2.17
N VAL A 586 24.99 11.85 3.24
CA VAL A 586 24.55 11.80 4.65
C VAL A 586 25.26 12.92 5.41
N GLN A 587 24.59 14.05 5.57
CA GLN A 587 25.12 15.26 6.19
C GLN A 587 24.26 15.70 7.37
N SER A 588 24.76 16.61 8.23
CA SER A 588 24.04 17.11 9.38
C SER A 588 22.77 17.84 8.96
N ASP A 589 21.64 17.24 9.27
CA ASP A 589 20.31 17.82 9.10
C ASP A 589 19.29 17.05 9.94
N HIS A 590 18.44 17.75 10.65
CA HIS A 590 17.42 17.18 11.55
C HIS A 590 17.98 16.25 12.65
N LEU A 591 19.24 16.37 13.06
CA LEU A 591 19.77 15.64 14.20
C LEU A 591 19.14 16.15 15.51
N GLY A 592 19.03 15.29 16.53
CA GLY A 592 18.31 15.58 17.77
C GLY A 592 16.79 15.41 17.67
N LEU A 593 16.25 15.04 16.49
CA LEU A 593 14.82 14.89 16.28
C LEU A 593 14.43 13.41 16.08
N ARG A 594 13.42 12.96 16.84
CA ARG A 594 12.82 11.62 16.73
C ARG A 594 13.81 10.46 16.96
N GLY A 595 14.72 10.64 17.92
CA GLY A 595 15.71 9.62 18.29
C GLY A 595 16.81 9.40 17.24
N ILE A 596 17.10 10.39 16.41
CA ILE A 596 18.21 10.38 15.45
C ILE A 596 19.19 11.50 15.84
N ASP A 597 20.21 11.13 16.58
CA ASP A 597 21.15 12.08 17.19
C ASP A 597 22.50 12.11 16.47
N THR A 598 22.81 11.07 15.72
CA THR A 598 24.10 10.91 15.03
C THR A 598 23.93 10.74 13.52
N LEU A 599 24.99 11.06 12.78
CA LEU A 599 25.04 10.83 11.33
C LEU A 599 24.96 9.35 10.96
N ASP A 600 25.47 8.47 11.81
CA ASP A 600 25.41 7.03 11.56
C ASP A 600 23.97 6.49 11.74
N GLN A 601 23.22 6.96 12.74
CA GLN A 601 21.77 6.68 12.85
C GLN A 601 20.99 7.24 11.65
N LEU A 602 21.35 8.45 11.16
CA LEU A 602 20.74 9.02 9.97
C LEU A 602 21.04 8.18 8.71
N ALA A 603 22.26 7.65 8.60
CA ALA A 603 22.65 6.74 7.51
C ALA A 603 21.82 5.45 7.54
N GLU A 604 21.55 4.86 8.72
CA GLU A 604 20.70 3.67 8.85
C GLU A 604 19.26 3.93 8.34
N VAL A 605 18.69 5.12 8.58
CA VAL A 605 17.37 5.47 8.05
C VAL A 605 17.40 5.58 6.51
N LYS A 606 18.42 6.26 5.97
CA LYS A 606 18.55 6.45 4.52
C LYS A 606 18.93 5.16 3.78
N ARG A 607 19.47 4.17 4.47
CA ARG A 607 19.81 2.86 3.93
C ARG A 607 18.59 2.03 3.54
N ILE A 608 17.41 2.29 4.12
CA ILE A 608 16.21 1.47 3.92
C ILE A 608 15.88 1.24 2.42
N PRO A 609 15.74 2.27 1.56
CA PRO A 609 15.48 2.04 0.13
C PRO A 609 16.67 1.38 -0.60
N ILE A 610 17.89 1.59 -0.13
CA ILE A 610 19.11 1.00 -0.70
C ILE A 610 19.14 -0.51 -0.44
N GLU A 611 18.82 -0.92 0.79
CA GLU A 611 18.86 -2.32 1.21
C GLU A 611 17.90 -3.20 0.42
N VAL A 612 16.73 -2.67 0.04
CA VAL A 612 15.68 -3.44 -0.64
C VAL A 612 15.61 -3.24 -2.16
N ALA A 613 16.48 -2.44 -2.76
CA ALA A 613 16.51 -2.26 -4.21
C ALA A 613 16.85 -3.57 -4.93
N SER A 614 16.16 -3.86 -6.06
CA SER A 614 16.33 -5.13 -6.78
C SER A 614 17.48 -5.11 -7.79
N ASP A 615 17.62 -4.05 -8.57
CA ASP A 615 18.44 -4.08 -9.77
C ASP A 615 19.78 -3.35 -9.56
N THR A 616 19.75 -2.07 -9.17
CA THR A 616 20.95 -1.26 -9.01
C THR A 616 20.83 -0.28 -7.86
N VAL A 617 21.90 -0.17 -7.05
CA VAL A 617 22.06 0.92 -6.09
C VAL A 617 23.10 1.91 -6.59
N VAL A 618 22.78 3.21 -6.54
CA VAL A 618 23.64 4.31 -7.00
C VAL A 618 24.11 5.10 -5.77
N LEU A 619 25.38 5.01 -5.43
CA LEU A 619 25.93 5.46 -4.15
C LEU A 619 27.03 6.49 -4.33
N ASN A 620 27.06 7.51 -3.46
CA ASN A 620 28.13 8.50 -3.42
C ASN A 620 29.41 7.89 -2.85
N ALA A 621 30.43 7.72 -3.66
CA ALA A 621 31.72 7.21 -3.22
C ALA A 621 32.51 8.25 -2.39
N ASP A 622 32.23 9.53 -2.57
CA ASP A 622 32.90 10.62 -1.85
C ASP A 622 32.33 10.80 -0.43
N ASP A 623 31.24 10.09 -0.09
CA ASP A 623 30.65 10.05 1.26
C ASP A 623 30.87 8.64 1.89
N PRO A 624 31.70 8.53 2.94
CA PRO A 624 32.00 7.22 3.56
C PRO A 624 30.79 6.48 4.11
N ARG A 625 29.69 7.19 4.47
CA ARG A 625 28.46 6.58 4.95
C ARG A 625 27.66 5.96 3.82
N CYS A 626 27.55 6.68 2.70
CA CYS A 626 26.92 6.15 1.49
C CYS A 626 27.69 4.92 0.96
N LEU A 627 29.00 5.00 0.93
CA LEU A 627 29.86 3.92 0.45
C LEU A 627 29.65 2.61 1.25
N ARG A 628 29.50 2.71 2.57
CA ARG A 628 29.24 1.55 3.45
C ARG A 628 27.86 0.91 3.22
N MET A 629 26.90 1.58 2.61
CA MET A 629 25.56 1.03 2.34
C MET A 629 25.60 -0.13 1.34
N ALA A 630 26.57 -0.14 0.43
CA ALA A 630 26.73 -1.18 -0.59
C ALA A 630 26.75 -2.61 -0.03
N VAL A 631 27.38 -2.83 1.13
CA VAL A 631 27.49 -4.16 1.78
C VAL A 631 26.12 -4.71 2.22
N LYS A 632 25.15 -3.85 2.45
CA LYS A 632 23.80 -4.22 2.90
C LYS A 632 22.78 -4.32 1.76
N ALA A 633 23.11 -3.80 0.58
CA ALA A 633 22.24 -3.84 -0.58
C ALA A 633 22.09 -5.28 -1.10
N VAL A 634 20.86 -5.64 -1.48
CA VAL A 634 20.56 -6.93 -2.15
C VAL A 634 20.54 -6.78 -3.67
N ALA A 635 20.68 -5.56 -4.19
CA ALA A 635 20.69 -5.26 -5.61
C ALA A 635 21.78 -6.01 -6.36
N GLU A 636 21.49 -6.38 -7.62
CA GLU A 636 22.43 -7.09 -8.50
C GLU A 636 23.66 -6.26 -8.83
N ASN A 637 23.51 -4.92 -8.91
CA ASN A 637 24.58 -4.02 -9.30
C ASN A 637 24.77 -2.89 -8.29
N VAL A 638 26.04 -2.48 -8.14
CA VAL A 638 26.42 -1.25 -7.43
C VAL A 638 27.02 -0.28 -8.44
N CYS A 639 26.52 0.94 -8.49
CA CYS A 639 27.05 2.03 -9.28
C CYS A 639 27.58 3.12 -8.33
N TYR A 640 28.86 3.41 -8.38
CA TYR A 640 29.45 4.49 -7.59
C TYR A 640 29.48 5.80 -8.36
N VAL A 641 29.14 6.90 -7.69
CA VAL A 641 29.25 8.26 -8.22
C VAL A 641 30.37 8.98 -7.50
N THR A 642 31.31 9.58 -8.23
CA THR A 642 32.43 10.35 -7.64
C THR A 642 32.80 11.58 -8.47
N LEU A 643 33.05 12.69 -7.77
CA LEU A 643 33.65 13.89 -8.35
C LEU A 643 35.17 13.75 -8.49
N ASN A 644 35.78 12.77 -7.82
CA ASN A 644 37.23 12.52 -7.87
C ASN A 644 37.54 11.35 -8.82
N PRO A 645 38.03 11.59 -10.03
CA PRO A 645 38.35 10.55 -11.01
C PRO A 645 39.47 9.61 -10.53
N GLU A 646 40.26 10.01 -9.52
CA GLU A 646 41.34 9.22 -8.94
C GLU A 646 40.91 8.42 -7.70
N HIS A 647 39.61 8.34 -7.40
CA HIS A 647 39.10 7.61 -6.24
C HIS A 647 39.49 6.13 -6.31
N ALA A 648 40.39 5.69 -5.43
CA ALA A 648 41.05 4.38 -5.51
C ALA A 648 40.06 3.21 -5.56
N LEU A 649 39.05 3.21 -4.67
CA LEU A 649 38.02 2.15 -4.63
C LEU A 649 37.19 2.14 -5.92
N VAL A 650 36.78 3.28 -6.44
CA VAL A 650 35.98 3.37 -7.67
C VAL A 650 36.78 2.89 -8.88
N ARG A 651 38.07 3.21 -8.96
CA ARG A 651 38.95 2.70 -10.01
C ARG A 651 39.11 1.19 -9.96
N GLU A 652 39.25 0.63 -8.77
CA GLU A 652 39.33 -0.81 -8.59
C GLU A 652 37.98 -1.48 -8.96
N HIS A 653 36.87 -0.88 -8.55
CA HIS A 653 35.52 -1.33 -8.89
C HIS A 653 35.28 -1.36 -10.40
N ILE A 654 35.69 -0.31 -11.12
CA ILE A 654 35.63 -0.22 -12.60
C ILE A 654 36.48 -1.33 -13.24
N ARG A 655 37.73 -1.54 -12.74
CA ARG A 655 38.59 -2.61 -13.25
C ARG A 655 38.02 -4.01 -13.05
N ALA A 656 37.25 -4.19 -11.99
CA ALA A 656 36.50 -5.43 -11.72
C ALA A 656 35.22 -5.58 -12.57
N GLY A 657 34.91 -4.62 -13.45
CA GLY A 657 33.73 -4.62 -14.29
C GLY A 657 32.50 -3.96 -13.67
N GLY A 658 32.64 -3.37 -12.48
CA GLY A 658 31.56 -2.68 -11.78
C GLY A 658 31.14 -1.37 -12.46
N HIS A 659 29.98 -0.86 -12.08
CA HIS A 659 29.41 0.35 -12.66
C HIS A 659 29.85 1.60 -11.88
N ALA A 660 30.13 2.70 -12.60
CA ALA A 660 30.42 3.99 -11.98
C ALA A 660 30.03 5.16 -12.88
N VAL A 661 29.81 6.31 -12.26
CA VAL A 661 29.73 7.61 -12.93
C VAL A 661 30.80 8.51 -12.31
N ALA A 662 31.75 8.92 -13.11
CA ALA A 662 32.87 9.75 -12.65
C ALA A 662 32.96 11.06 -13.41
N LEU A 663 33.43 12.10 -12.72
CA LEU A 663 33.75 13.38 -13.32
C LEU A 663 35.19 13.35 -13.79
N GLU A 664 35.43 13.43 -15.09
CA GLU A 664 36.76 13.41 -15.70
C GLU A 664 37.16 14.80 -16.21
N LYS A 665 38.44 15.13 -16.07
CA LYS A 665 39.00 16.35 -16.65
C LYS A 665 39.41 16.11 -18.09
N GLY A 666 38.88 16.89 -19.02
CA GLY A 666 39.24 16.85 -20.43
C GLY A 666 39.72 18.19 -20.92
N ILE A 667 40.10 18.26 -22.22
CA ILE A 667 40.66 19.46 -22.83
C ILE A 667 39.64 20.62 -22.86
N ASN A 668 38.36 20.30 -22.98
CA ASN A 668 37.24 21.24 -23.08
C ASN A 668 36.47 21.43 -21.76
N GLY A 669 37.05 21.12 -20.63
CA GLY A 669 36.42 21.25 -19.34
C GLY A 669 36.18 19.87 -18.65
N GLU A 670 35.17 19.80 -17.81
CA GLU A 670 34.83 18.59 -17.06
C GLU A 670 33.74 17.76 -17.80
N MET A 671 33.96 16.43 -17.87
CA MET A 671 33.13 15.47 -18.58
C MET A 671 32.52 14.50 -17.60
N ILE A 672 31.21 14.33 -17.67
CA ILE A 672 30.52 13.20 -16.98
C ILE A 672 30.73 11.97 -17.84
N SER A 673 31.31 10.92 -17.27
CA SER A 673 31.54 9.62 -17.92
C SER A 673 30.88 8.48 -17.14
N ILE A 674 30.25 7.56 -17.86
CA ILE A 674 29.68 6.32 -17.32
C ILE A 674 30.65 5.18 -17.60
N PHE A 675 30.94 4.38 -16.60
CA PHE A 675 31.67 3.13 -16.70
C PHE A 675 30.71 1.97 -16.38
N ALA A 676 30.61 1.01 -17.30
CA ALA A 676 29.73 -0.12 -17.13
C ALA A 676 30.27 -1.34 -17.90
N ASN A 677 30.34 -2.50 -17.26
CA ASN A 677 30.77 -3.75 -17.89
C ASN A 677 32.13 -3.63 -18.65
N GLY A 678 33.08 -2.89 -18.10
CA GLY A 678 34.38 -2.67 -18.71
C GLY A 678 34.40 -1.63 -19.85
N SER A 679 33.25 -1.02 -20.16
CA SER A 679 33.15 0.04 -21.16
C SER A 679 33.28 1.43 -20.52
N HIS A 680 33.97 2.33 -21.19
CA HIS A 680 34.08 3.75 -20.87
C HIS A 680 33.19 4.54 -21.83
N ILE A 681 32.20 5.25 -21.30
CA ILE A 681 31.16 5.96 -22.07
C ILE A 681 31.22 7.44 -21.69
N PRO A 682 31.91 8.30 -22.43
CA PRO A 682 31.80 9.74 -22.26
C PRO A 682 30.36 10.19 -22.56
N LEU A 683 29.71 10.77 -21.56
CA LEU A 683 28.29 11.11 -21.67
C LEU A 683 28.09 12.56 -22.15
N LEU A 684 28.52 13.55 -21.34
CA LEU A 684 28.24 14.96 -21.60
C LEU A 684 29.18 15.86 -20.82
N TRP A 685 29.61 16.95 -21.48
CA TRP A 685 30.35 18.03 -20.82
C TRP A 685 29.48 18.77 -19.82
N THR A 686 29.98 19.07 -18.62
CA THR A 686 29.23 19.74 -17.56
C THR A 686 28.67 21.10 -17.97
N HIS A 687 29.45 21.90 -18.74
CA HIS A 687 29.03 23.21 -19.22
C HIS A 687 27.86 23.18 -20.23
N LEU A 688 27.53 22.02 -20.77
CA LEU A 688 26.37 21.83 -21.65
C LEU A 688 25.07 21.51 -20.88
N ILE A 689 25.14 21.44 -19.56
CA ILE A 689 24.00 21.19 -18.69
C ILE A 689 23.58 22.54 -18.06
N PRO A 690 22.44 23.14 -18.47
CA PRO A 690 22.06 24.48 -17.99
C PRO A 690 21.98 24.58 -16.46
N ALA A 691 21.47 23.54 -15.81
CA ALA A 691 21.35 23.47 -14.34
C ALA A 691 22.69 23.53 -13.60
N THR A 692 23.83 23.37 -14.28
CA THR A 692 25.16 23.46 -13.66
C THR A 692 25.77 24.85 -13.74
N LEU A 693 25.13 25.83 -14.38
CA LEU A 693 25.66 27.15 -14.65
C LEU A 693 27.07 27.07 -15.27
N GLU A 694 27.14 26.48 -16.45
CA GLU A 694 28.41 26.27 -17.20
C GLU A 694 29.43 25.39 -16.42
N GLY A 695 28.98 24.49 -15.56
CA GLY A 695 29.83 23.63 -14.73
C GLY A 695 30.26 24.26 -13.40
N GLN A 696 29.82 25.46 -13.07
CA GLN A 696 30.19 26.15 -11.81
C GLN A 696 29.49 25.56 -10.58
N ALA A 697 28.24 25.12 -10.75
CA ALA A 697 27.42 24.54 -9.65
C ALA A 697 27.75 23.04 -9.47
N MET A 698 28.85 22.74 -8.76
CA MET A 698 29.32 21.36 -8.56
C MET A 698 28.30 20.43 -7.91
N HIS A 699 27.48 20.94 -6.99
CA HIS A 699 26.39 20.17 -6.40
C HIS A 699 25.38 19.72 -7.47
N ASN A 700 25.07 20.53 -8.47
CA ASN A 700 24.20 20.14 -9.58
C ASN A 700 24.93 19.28 -10.63
N VAL A 701 26.23 19.41 -10.78
CA VAL A 701 27.06 18.44 -11.54
C VAL A 701 26.88 17.04 -10.90
N GLN A 702 27.03 16.94 -9.57
CA GLN A 702 26.85 15.67 -8.86
C GLN A 702 25.41 15.16 -8.96
N ASN A 703 24.39 16.02 -8.82
CA ASN A 703 22.98 15.65 -9.02
C ASN A 703 22.73 15.09 -10.43
N ALA A 704 23.32 15.71 -11.46
CA ALA A 704 23.24 15.25 -12.85
C ALA A 704 23.94 13.90 -13.06
N MET A 705 25.07 13.66 -12.39
CA MET A 705 25.77 12.36 -12.42
C MET A 705 24.90 11.26 -11.80
N PHE A 706 24.23 11.53 -10.66
CA PHE A 706 23.28 10.60 -10.07
C PHE A 706 22.09 10.32 -10.99
N ALA A 707 21.47 11.36 -11.55
CA ALA A 707 20.36 11.22 -12.48
C ALA A 707 20.77 10.41 -13.73
N ALA A 708 21.96 10.66 -14.28
CA ALA A 708 22.50 9.90 -15.41
C ALA A 708 22.75 8.43 -15.07
N GLY A 709 23.36 8.16 -13.91
CA GLY A 709 23.63 6.79 -13.43
C GLY A 709 22.35 5.99 -13.19
N MET A 710 21.35 6.61 -12.58
CA MET A 710 20.04 6.01 -12.36
C MET A 710 19.30 5.75 -13.67
N ALA A 711 19.25 6.74 -14.57
CA ALA A 711 18.60 6.58 -15.87
C ALA A 711 19.25 5.46 -16.70
N TYR A 712 20.59 5.40 -16.69
CA TYR A 712 21.34 4.33 -17.36
C TYR A 712 21.00 2.94 -16.74
N ALA A 713 20.97 2.86 -15.42
CA ALA A 713 20.58 1.62 -14.71
C ALA A 713 19.12 1.20 -14.99
N MET A 714 18.24 2.17 -15.27
CA MET A 714 16.83 1.91 -15.67
C MET A 714 16.67 1.62 -17.17
N GLY A 715 17.76 1.56 -17.94
CA GLY A 715 17.75 1.20 -19.35
C GLY A 715 17.39 2.33 -20.32
N VAL A 716 17.42 3.59 -19.86
CA VAL A 716 17.21 4.75 -20.72
C VAL A 716 18.38 4.88 -21.71
N LYS A 717 18.08 5.16 -22.97
CA LYS A 717 19.09 5.33 -24.03
C LYS A 717 19.99 6.52 -23.74
N LEU A 718 21.29 6.40 -24.07
CA LEU A 718 22.29 7.44 -23.83
C LEU A 718 21.92 8.79 -24.47
N ASP A 719 21.29 8.78 -25.65
CA ASP A 719 20.89 10.01 -26.31
C ASP A 719 19.73 10.71 -25.59
N ASP A 720 18.79 9.95 -25.02
CA ASP A 720 17.71 10.51 -24.21
C ASP A 720 18.24 11.06 -22.88
N ILE A 721 19.24 10.39 -22.27
CA ILE A 721 19.93 10.91 -21.08
C ILE A 721 20.64 12.23 -21.40
N ARG A 722 21.40 12.28 -22.51
CA ARG A 722 22.05 13.50 -22.97
C ARG A 722 21.06 14.63 -23.24
N GLN A 723 19.98 14.32 -23.93
CA GLN A 723 18.93 15.30 -24.26
C GLN A 723 18.25 15.81 -22.98
N GLY A 724 17.88 14.91 -22.06
CA GLY A 724 17.27 15.28 -20.80
C GLY A 724 18.15 16.20 -19.97
N LEU A 725 19.44 15.90 -19.82
CA LEU A 725 20.38 16.75 -19.09
C LEU A 725 20.61 18.09 -19.76
N ARG A 726 20.68 18.15 -21.11
CA ARG A 726 20.88 19.39 -21.88
C ARG A 726 19.70 20.34 -21.92
N THR A 727 18.49 19.82 -21.61
CA THR A 727 17.24 20.60 -21.63
C THR A 727 16.66 20.83 -20.23
N PHE A 728 17.30 20.28 -19.21
CA PHE A 728 16.93 20.56 -17.83
C PHE A 728 17.62 21.81 -17.32
N ASP A 729 16.84 22.78 -16.87
CA ASP A 729 17.35 24.01 -16.27
C ASP A 729 16.84 24.19 -14.83
N THR A 730 17.37 25.20 -14.14
CA THR A 730 16.92 25.58 -12.79
C THR A 730 15.97 26.79 -12.84
N THR A 731 15.16 26.90 -13.89
CA THR A 731 14.08 27.90 -13.89
C THR A 731 13.09 27.59 -12.78
N TYR A 732 12.41 28.62 -12.29
CA TYR A 732 11.38 28.45 -11.26
C TYR A 732 10.32 27.40 -11.63
N PHE A 733 9.98 27.29 -12.90
CA PHE A 733 8.97 26.33 -13.38
C PHE A 733 9.44 24.88 -13.39
N GLN A 734 10.73 24.62 -13.61
CA GLN A 734 11.29 23.27 -13.61
C GLN A 734 11.74 22.81 -12.22
N ALA A 735 12.27 23.70 -11.39
CA ALA A 735 12.81 23.39 -10.08
C ALA A 735 12.57 24.51 -9.06
N PRO A 736 11.35 24.74 -8.58
CA PRO A 736 11.04 25.81 -7.62
C PRO A 736 11.95 25.77 -6.38
N GLY A 737 12.58 26.90 -6.03
CA GLY A 737 13.43 27.01 -4.85
C GLY A 737 14.72 26.17 -4.89
N ARG A 738 15.17 25.77 -6.06
CA ARG A 738 16.40 25.01 -6.24
C ARG A 738 17.35 25.76 -7.19
N MET A 739 18.15 26.67 -6.61
CA MET A 739 19.09 27.49 -7.35
C MET A 739 18.42 28.25 -8.53
N ASN A 740 17.27 28.89 -8.30
CA ASN A 740 16.58 29.66 -9.32
C ASN A 740 17.36 30.97 -9.58
N VAL A 741 17.82 31.17 -10.79
CA VAL A 741 18.60 32.36 -11.18
C VAL A 741 17.70 33.36 -11.89
N PHE A 742 17.76 34.63 -11.47
CA PHE A 742 17.10 35.77 -12.11
C PHE A 742 18.12 36.88 -12.40
N ASP A 743 18.24 37.27 -13.67
CA ASP A 743 19.29 38.17 -14.17
C ASP A 743 18.71 39.23 -15.10
N GLN A 744 17.60 39.90 -14.71
CA GLN A 744 16.93 40.92 -15.53
C GLN A 744 16.98 42.33 -14.92
N ASN A 745 17.47 42.45 -13.67
CA ASN A 745 17.51 43.74 -12.95
C ASN A 745 18.87 44.45 -13.01
N GLY A 746 19.79 44.02 -13.86
CA GLY A 746 21.15 44.49 -13.89
C GLY A 746 22.04 43.98 -12.74
N PHE A 747 21.49 43.12 -11.86
CA PHE A 747 22.19 42.34 -10.85
C PHE A 747 21.65 40.92 -10.85
N LYS A 748 22.44 39.97 -10.38
CA LYS A 748 22.07 38.56 -10.35
C LYS A 748 21.44 38.15 -9.02
N VAL A 749 20.28 37.53 -9.07
CA VAL A 749 19.61 36.92 -7.88
C VAL A 749 19.64 35.42 -7.98
N ILE A 750 20.07 34.76 -6.93
CA ILE A 750 20.00 33.30 -6.77
C ILE A 750 19.09 32.98 -5.60
N LEU A 751 17.99 32.28 -5.86
CA LEU A 751 17.02 31.84 -4.85
C LEU A 751 17.19 30.34 -4.60
N ASP A 752 17.42 29.97 -3.35
CA ASP A 752 17.55 28.57 -2.93
C ASP A 752 16.81 28.27 -1.61
N TYR A 753 16.38 27.03 -1.43
CA TYR A 753 15.75 26.53 -0.21
C TYR A 753 16.76 25.98 0.82
N GLY A 754 18.05 26.17 0.60
CA GLY A 754 19.11 25.66 1.47
C GLY A 754 18.89 26.04 2.94
N HIS A 755 18.78 25.04 3.83
CA HIS A 755 18.40 25.22 5.24
C HIS A 755 19.29 24.42 6.23
N ASN A 756 20.45 23.97 5.76
CA ASN A 756 21.46 23.29 6.57
C ASN A 756 22.88 23.72 6.16
N PRO A 757 23.90 23.53 7.03
CA PRO A 757 25.26 24.00 6.76
C PRO A 757 25.82 23.53 5.41
N ALA A 758 25.60 22.29 5.03
CA ALA A 758 26.13 21.73 3.78
C ALA A 758 25.46 22.31 2.52
N ALA A 759 24.15 22.61 2.57
CA ALA A 759 23.46 23.30 1.48
C ALA A 759 23.97 24.74 1.33
N VAL A 760 24.15 25.45 2.45
CA VAL A 760 24.72 26.80 2.45
C VAL A 760 26.16 26.80 1.93
N GLU A 761 27.00 25.81 2.32
CA GLU A 761 28.36 25.65 1.80
C GLU A 761 28.38 25.45 0.27
N ALA A 762 27.48 24.62 -0.24
CA ALA A 762 27.40 24.39 -1.70
C ALA A 762 27.06 25.68 -2.48
N MET A 763 26.14 26.49 -1.93
CA MET A 763 25.77 27.78 -2.54
C MET A 763 26.88 28.83 -2.39
N CYS A 764 27.56 28.87 -1.25
CA CYS A 764 28.72 29.73 -1.05
C CYS A 764 29.88 29.38 -2.00
N THR A 765 30.15 28.08 -2.19
CA THR A 765 31.17 27.62 -3.16
C THR A 765 30.80 27.99 -4.59
N LEU A 766 29.50 27.95 -4.97
CA LEU A 766 29.04 28.47 -6.26
C LEU A 766 29.34 29.97 -6.40
N VAL A 767 29.02 30.78 -5.37
CA VAL A 767 29.29 32.22 -5.38
C VAL A 767 30.78 32.49 -5.54
N ASP A 768 31.67 31.79 -4.82
CA ASP A 768 33.12 31.93 -4.94
C ASP A 768 33.58 31.62 -6.35
N ARG A 769 33.09 30.54 -6.98
CA ARG A 769 33.43 30.20 -8.37
C ARG A 769 32.93 31.25 -9.40
N LEU A 770 31.71 31.79 -9.18
CA LEU A 770 31.19 32.87 -10.04
C LEU A 770 32.05 34.16 -9.95
N VAL A 771 32.63 34.43 -8.79
CA VAL A 771 33.60 35.54 -8.60
C VAL A 771 34.90 35.23 -9.31
N GLU A 772 35.48 34.03 -9.11
CA GLU A 772 36.74 33.60 -9.75
C GLU A 772 36.67 33.63 -11.28
N SER A 773 35.49 33.30 -11.85
CA SER A 773 35.25 33.33 -13.31
C SER A 773 34.93 34.71 -13.88
N ASP A 774 34.95 35.76 -13.06
CA ASP A 774 34.56 37.15 -13.42
C ASP A 774 33.11 37.26 -13.96
N ALA A 775 32.26 36.32 -13.66
CA ALA A 775 30.86 36.29 -14.12
C ALA A 775 29.98 37.38 -13.49
N LEU A 776 30.48 38.09 -12.49
CA LEU A 776 29.79 39.18 -11.79
C LEU A 776 30.24 40.59 -12.22
N GLY A 777 31.32 40.69 -13.04
CA GLY A 777 31.99 41.96 -13.28
C GLY A 777 32.89 42.40 -12.11
N THR A 778 33.88 43.24 -12.36
CA THR A 778 35.00 43.52 -11.47
C THR A 778 34.67 44.28 -10.18
N ASN A 779 33.42 44.78 -9.93
CA ASN A 779 33.07 45.63 -8.78
C ASN A 779 31.73 45.27 -8.09
N GLY A 780 31.11 44.16 -8.42
CA GLY A 780 29.81 43.76 -7.82
C GLY A 780 29.94 43.32 -6.36
N LYS A 781 29.04 43.80 -5.51
CA LYS A 781 28.92 43.35 -4.11
C LYS A 781 28.14 42.04 -4.01
N ARG A 782 28.47 41.27 -3.01
CA ARG A 782 27.77 40.02 -2.67
C ARG A 782 26.90 40.25 -1.44
N ILE A 783 25.61 40.01 -1.57
CA ILE A 783 24.63 40.14 -0.48
C ILE A 783 24.02 38.77 -0.22
N CYS A 784 23.89 38.41 1.06
CA CYS A 784 23.27 37.14 1.48
C CYS A 784 22.09 37.41 2.43
N VAL A 785 20.92 36.87 2.08
CA VAL A 785 19.78 36.74 3.01
C VAL A 785 19.83 35.36 3.59
N LEU A 786 20.14 35.26 4.91
CA LEU A 786 20.44 34.01 5.61
C LEU A 786 19.37 33.69 6.62
N SER A 787 18.92 32.44 6.64
CA SER A 787 18.03 31.89 7.64
C SER A 787 18.41 30.48 8.08
N ALA A 788 17.81 29.99 9.15
CA ALA A 788 17.86 28.60 9.55
C ALA A 788 16.52 28.22 10.21
N PRO A 789 16.04 26.97 10.05
CA PRO A 789 14.83 26.52 10.73
C PRO A 789 14.99 26.45 12.26
N GLY A 790 13.96 26.92 12.99
CA GLY A 790 14.02 27.01 14.45
C GLY A 790 14.06 25.66 15.18
N ASP A 791 13.70 24.57 14.53
CA ASP A 791 13.77 23.20 15.08
C ASP A 791 15.16 22.55 14.94
N ARG A 792 16.18 23.29 14.49
CA ARG A 792 17.58 22.83 14.44
C ARG A 792 18.29 23.04 15.77
N ARG A 793 19.34 22.26 16.02
CA ARG A 793 20.22 22.44 17.18
C ARG A 793 20.99 23.76 17.06
N ASP A 794 21.37 24.33 18.19
CA ASP A 794 22.12 25.60 18.23
C ASP A 794 23.44 25.50 17.46
N GLU A 795 24.12 24.35 17.54
CA GLU A 795 25.36 24.08 16.81
C GLU A 795 25.16 24.11 15.30
N ASP A 796 24.05 23.55 14.79
CA ASP A 796 23.75 23.50 13.37
C ASP A 796 23.40 24.91 12.83
N ILE A 797 22.68 25.72 13.61
CA ILE A 797 22.39 27.13 13.30
C ILE A 797 23.68 27.95 13.28
N ALA A 798 24.53 27.80 14.29
CA ALA A 798 25.81 28.48 14.37
C ALA A 798 26.74 28.08 13.22
N GLU A 799 26.79 26.81 12.86
CA GLU A 799 27.61 26.31 11.77
C GLU A 799 27.14 26.85 10.39
N THR A 800 25.81 26.99 10.19
CA THR A 800 25.25 27.64 9.00
C THR A 800 25.79 29.06 8.82
N ALA A 801 25.85 29.84 9.88
CA ALA A 801 26.40 31.19 9.85
C ALA A 801 27.93 31.20 9.61
N LYS A 802 28.68 30.30 10.27
CA LYS A 802 30.14 30.20 10.10
C LYS A 802 30.53 29.86 8.68
N VAL A 803 29.82 28.96 8.04
CA VAL A 803 30.04 28.56 6.64
C VAL A 803 29.87 29.75 5.69
N ALA A 804 28.90 30.62 5.95
CA ALA A 804 28.66 31.83 5.13
C ALA A 804 29.64 32.96 5.44
N ALA A 805 30.29 32.95 6.61
CA ALA A 805 31.11 34.05 7.10
C ALA A 805 32.29 34.40 6.16
N GLY A 806 32.51 35.71 5.91
CA GLY A 806 33.62 36.21 5.08
C GLY A 806 33.45 36.06 3.55
N ARG A 807 32.33 35.44 3.11
CA ARG A 807 32.09 35.21 1.68
C ARG A 807 31.18 36.28 1.04
N PHE A 808 30.56 37.14 1.86
CA PHE A 808 29.67 38.22 1.39
C PHE A 808 30.06 39.57 1.98
N ASP A 809 29.73 40.60 1.29
CA ASP A 809 29.96 41.97 1.73
C ASP A 809 28.90 42.49 2.66
N ARG A 810 27.69 41.88 2.60
CA ARG A 810 26.56 42.17 3.49
C ARG A 810 25.76 40.91 3.79
N TYR A 811 25.24 40.84 5.00
CA TYR A 811 24.37 39.77 5.50
C TYR A 811 23.07 40.36 6.02
N ILE A 812 21.95 39.74 5.71
CA ILE A 812 20.65 40.03 6.31
C ILE A 812 20.17 38.72 6.98
N CYS A 813 20.15 38.72 8.32
CA CYS A 813 19.71 37.56 9.09
C CYS A 813 18.20 37.65 9.35
N LYS A 814 17.45 36.63 8.91
CA LYS A 814 15.99 36.53 9.09
C LYS A 814 15.59 35.21 9.74
N ARG A 815 14.33 35.09 10.15
CA ARG A 815 13.73 33.82 10.54
C ARG A 815 12.95 33.19 9.38
N ASP A 816 12.67 31.91 9.50
CA ASP A 816 11.61 31.26 8.71
C ASP A 816 10.23 31.75 9.17
N ASP A 817 9.21 31.67 8.31
CA ASP A 817 7.85 32.15 8.65
C ASP A 817 7.29 31.48 9.93
N HIS A 818 7.63 30.20 10.16
CA HIS A 818 7.29 29.49 11.38
C HIS A 818 8.51 29.36 12.30
N PRO A 819 8.49 29.97 13.50
CA PRO A 819 9.64 29.93 14.43
C PRO A 819 9.86 28.55 15.07
N ARG A 820 8.97 27.59 14.87
CA ARG A 820 9.08 26.17 15.29
C ARG A 820 9.47 25.96 16.76
N GLY A 821 8.86 26.78 17.65
CA GLY A 821 9.03 26.70 19.11
C GLY A 821 10.09 27.63 19.71
N ARG A 822 10.80 28.42 18.88
CA ARG A 822 11.72 29.47 19.35
C ARG A 822 11.06 30.86 19.36
N ALA A 823 11.68 31.82 20.03
CA ALA A 823 11.26 33.23 19.94
C ALA A 823 11.53 33.79 18.52
N GLU A 824 10.73 34.77 18.10
CA GLU A 824 10.77 35.29 16.73
C GLU A 824 12.14 35.86 16.32
N ASP A 825 12.88 36.44 17.24
CA ASP A 825 14.19 37.07 17.03
C ASP A 825 15.37 36.14 17.40
N GLU A 826 15.13 34.96 17.94
CA GLU A 826 16.16 34.07 18.48
C GLU A 826 17.10 33.56 17.40
N VAL A 827 16.57 32.95 16.33
CA VAL A 827 17.39 32.42 15.24
C VAL A 827 18.15 33.52 14.51
N PRO A 828 17.55 34.66 14.09
CA PRO A 828 18.28 35.78 13.52
C PRO A 828 19.41 36.31 14.39
N ARG A 829 19.21 36.37 15.71
CA ARG A 829 20.25 36.80 16.68
C ARG A 829 21.39 35.79 16.74
N MET A 830 21.10 34.50 16.84
CA MET A 830 22.11 33.43 16.83
C MET A 830 22.97 33.47 15.56
N LEU A 831 22.34 33.65 14.39
CA LEU A 831 23.06 33.83 13.13
C LEU A 831 23.97 35.05 13.16
N LYS A 832 23.48 36.21 13.61
CA LYS A 832 24.30 37.43 13.76
C LYS A 832 25.48 37.23 14.70
N GLU A 833 25.24 36.71 15.91
CA GLU A 833 26.29 36.44 16.90
C GLU A 833 27.35 35.45 16.37
N SER A 834 26.93 34.41 15.62
CA SER A 834 27.81 33.42 15.02
C SER A 834 28.64 33.99 13.87
N LEU A 835 28.07 34.88 13.03
CA LEU A 835 28.80 35.61 11.98
C LEU A 835 29.86 36.54 12.60
N MET A 836 29.49 37.27 13.67
CA MET A 836 30.43 38.17 14.41
C MET A 836 31.55 37.34 15.04
N ALA A 837 31.22 36.20 15.68
CA ALA A 837 32.22 35.28 16.26
C ALA A 837 33.18 34.70 15.20
N ALA A 838 32.72 34.56 13.96
CA ALA A 838 33.54 34.15 12.81
C ALA A 838 34.30 35.29 12.11
N GLY A 839 34.24 36.51 12.66
CA GLY A 839 35.05 37.65 12.23
C GLY A 839 34.34 38.60 11.25
N VAL A 840 33.04 38.50 11.05
CA VAL A 840 32.27 39.46 10.23
C VAL A 840 31.99 40.70 11.05
N GLU A 841 32.24 41.88 10.52
CA GLU A 841 31.98 43.14 11.20
C GLU A 841 30.47 43.39 11.40
N GLU A 842 30.06 43.90 12.55
CA GLU A 842 28.65 44.19 12.88
C GLU A 842 28.00 45.15 11.84
N SER A 843 28.76 46.06 11.28
CA SER A 843 28.32 47.01 10.21
C SER A 843 27.88 46.30 8.89
N GLN A 844 28.32 45.09 8.70
CA GLN A 844 27.99 44.26 7.52
C GLN A 844 26.72 43.40 7.76
N ILE A 845 26.21 43.35 9.00
CA ILE A 845 25.12 42.43 9.36
C ILE A 845 23.87 43.23 9.73
N GLU A 846 22.77 43.00 9.07
CA GLU A 846 21.45 43.52 9.40
C GLU A 846 20.56 42.40 9.95
N LEU A 847 19.74 42.75 10.90
CA LEU A 847 18.79 41.83 11.53
C LEU A 847 17.38 42.28 11.18
N ILE A 848 16.72 41.51 10.29
CA ILE A 848 15.35 41.76 9.82
C ILE A 848 14.56 40.47 10.01
N ILE A 849 13.58 40.48 10.91
CA ILE A 849 12.91 39.27 11.36
C ILE A 849 12.03 38.63 10.25
N SER A 850 11.26 39.48 9.56
CA SER A 850 10.34 39.04 8.50
C SER A 850 11.11 38.68 7.24
N GLU A 851 10.80 37.53 6.63
CA GLU A 851 11.35 37.12 5.32
C GLU A 851 10.99 38.13 4.22
N GLU A 852 9.75 38.60 4.18
CA GLU A 852 9.27 39.53 3.19
C GLU A 852 10.03 40.84 3.24
N GLU A 853 10.19 41.45 4.43
CA GLU A 853 10.96 42.67 4.61
C GLU A 853 12.46 42.48 4.35
N ALA A 854 13.02 41.34 4.71
CA ALA A 854 14.43 41.01 4.48
C ALA A 854 14.73 40.91 2.98
N VAL A 855 13.86 40.29 2.21
CA VAL A 855 13.96 40.14 0.76
C VAL A 855 13.80 41.51 0.07
N ASP A 856 12.79 42.31 0.41
CA ASP A 856 12.58 43.64 -0.13
C ASP A 856 13.77 44.56 0.17
N THR A 857 14.26 44.54 1.39
CA THR A 857 15.45 45.32 1.80
C THR A 857 16.69 44.88 1.03
N ALA A 858 16.89 43.58 0.81
CA ALA A 858 18.01 43.06 0.03
C ALA A 858 17.95 43.53 -1.44
N LEU A 859 16.78 43.39 -2.05
CA LEU A 859 16.53 43.82 -3.43
C LEU A 859 16.71 45.34 -3.58
N GLU A 860 16.36 46.16 -2.56
CA GLU A 860 16.57 47.62 -2.55
C GLU A 860 18.04 48.03 -2.51
N LYS A 861 18.86 47.26 -1.86
CA LYS A 861 20.29 47.55 -1.68
C LYS A 861 21.16 47.09 -2.84
N CYS A 862 20.65 46.23 -3.72
CA CYS A 862 21.37 45.74 -4.88
C CYS A 862 21.58 46.84 -5.92
N GLN A 863 22.77 46.88 -6.48
CA GLN A 863 23.20 47.79 -7.57
C GLN A 863 23.57 46.95 -8.80
N GLN A 864 23.77 47.65 -9.91
CA GLN A 864 24.20 47.00 -11.15
C GLN A 864 25.53 46.23 -10.96
N GLY A 865 25.52 44.94 -11.32
CA GLY A 865 26.67 44.05 -11.20
C GLY A 865 26.75 43.30 -9.87
N ASP A 866 25.81 43.52 -8.91
CA ASP A 866 25.79 42.81 -7.64
C ASP A 866 25.26 41.39 -7.79
N LEU A 867 25.55 40.54 -6.79
CA LEU A 867 24.96 39.22 -6.61
C LEU A 867 24.19 39.14 -5.28
N LEU A 868 22.95 38.74 -5.34
CA LEU A 868 22.09 38.48 -4.19
C LEU A 868 21.79 37.00 -4.07
N LEU A 869 22.24 36.36 -3.00
CA LEU A 869 21.87 35.01 -2.63
C LEU A 869 20.77 35.06 -1.56
N ILE A 870 19.64 34.41 -1.82
CA ILE A 870 18.50 34.36 -0.90
C ILE A 870 18.24 32.92 -0.51
N PHE A 871 18.34 32.61 0.79
CA PHE A 871 17.80 31.37 1.37
C PHE A 871 16.39 31.66 1.86
N ALA A 872 15.36 31.10 1.17
CA ALA A 872 13.97 31.38 1.44
C ALA A 872 13.21 30.18 1.99
N ASP A 873 12.31 30.43 2.94
CA ASP A 873 11.33 29.46 3.45
C ASP A 873 10.08 29.41 2.54
N HIS A 874 9.54 30.58 2.18
CA HIS A 874 8.36 30.68 1.32
C HIS A 874 8.70 31.03 -0.14
N ILE A 875 9.10 30.01 -0.91
CA ILE A 875 9.66 30.14 -2.26
C ILE A 875 8.76 30.93 -3.22
N SER A 876 7.46 30.65 -3.27
CA SER A 876 6.55 31.30 -4.23
C SER A 876 6.37 32.80 -3.95
N ARG A 877 6.33 33.21 -2.69
CA ARG A 877 6.26 34.62 -2.31
C ARG A 877 7.55 35.35 -2.69
N THR A 878 8.67 34.81 -2.27
CA THR A 878 9.99 35.39 -2.54
C THR A 878 10.26 35.51 -4.05
N TRP A 879 9.90 34.51 -4.84
CA TRP A 879 10.01 34.58 -6.30
C TRP A 879 9.16 35.70 -6.90
N LYS A 880 7.91 35.89 -6.43
CA LYS A 880 7.06 37.01 -6.86
C LYS A 880 7.70 38.36 -6.55
N GLN A 881 8.29 38.57 -5.36
CA GLN A 881 8.99 39.81 -5.01
C GLN A 881 10.17 40.08 -5.96
N ILE A 882 10.95 39.03 -6.30
CA ILE A 882 12.07 39.13 -7.23
C ILE A 882 11.61 39.59 -8.63
N VAL A 883 10.56 38.93 -9.17
CA VAL A 883 10.05 39.17 -10.54
C VAL A 883 9.31 40.52 -10.63
N GLN A 884 8.46 40.87 -9.66
CA GLN A 884 7.67 42.14 -9.67
C GLN A 884 8.54 43.35 -9.66
N ARG A 885 9.74 43.33 -9.05
CA ARG A 885 10.68 44.44 -9.09
C ARG A 885 11.32 44.60 -10.47
N GLY A 886 11.44 43.50 -11.24
CA GLY A 886 11.90 43.51 -12.63
C GLY A 886 10.89 44.14 -13.62
N GLU A 887 9.60 43.98 -13.34
CA GLU A 887 8.52 44.46 -14.20
C GLU A 887 8.28 46.00 -14.12
N GLY A 888 8.86 46.71 -13.16
CA GLY A 888 8.69 48.15 -12.98
C GLY A 888 9.21 49.01 -14.15
N GLN A 889 9.82 48.45 -15.21
CA GLN A 889 10.38 49.14 -16.37
C GLN A 889 9.94 48.58 -17.75
N VAL A 890 8.98 47.65 -17.83
CA VAL A 890 8.52 47.13 -19.13
C VAL A 890 7.01 47.28 -19.25
N GLU A 891 6.57 47.98 -20.31
CA GLU A 891 5.15 48.06 -20.70
C GLU A 891 4.57 46.65 -20.89
N LYS A 892 3.40 46.40 -20.30
CA LYS A 892 2.69 45.13 -20.33
C LYS A 892 2.41 44.65 -21.75
N PRO A 893 2.81 43.43 -22.14
CA PRO A 893 2.14 42.74 -23.24
C PRO A 893 0.73 42.29 -22.77
N GLU A 894 -0.24 42.43 -23.65
CA GLU A 894 -1.61 42.02 -23.40
C GLU A 894 -1.69 40.52 -22.99
N ALA A 895 -2.46 40.28 -21.94
CA ALA A 895 -2.64 38.98 -21.34
C ALA A 895 -3.27 37.97 -22.31
N VAL A 896 -2.57 36.88 -22.55
CA VAL A 896 -3.18 35.64 -23.01
C VAL A 896 -4.08 35.11 -21.89
N PRO A 897 -5.34 34.68 -22.14
CA PRO A 897 -6.24 34.25 -21.10
C PRO A 897 -5.62 33.05 -20.36
N ALA A 898 -5.42 33.23 -19.09
CA ALA A 898 -5.03 32.16 -18.18
C ALA A 898 -6.11 31.06 -18.17
N ALA A 899 -5.65 29.82 -18.20
CA ALA A 899 -6.50 28.68 -17.86
C ALA A 899 -7.19 28.96 -16.52
N THR A 900 -8.47 28.62 -16.45
CA THR A 900 -9.37 28.86 -15.33
C THR A 900 -8.71 28.48 -14.00
N PRO A 901 -8.57 29.41 -13.04
CA PRO A 901 -8.03 29.08 -11.72
C PRO A 901 -8.94 28.04 -11.07
N GLY A 902 -8.33 27.01 -10.52
CA GLY A 902 -9.01 26.14 -9.56
C GLY A 902 -9.63 27.02 -8.46
N MET A 903 -10.87 26.74 -8.10
CA MET A 903 -11.63 27.47 -7.08
C MET A 903 -10.75 27.68 -5.85
N GLN A 904 -10.31 28.93 -5.61
CA GLN A 904 -9.85 29.33 -4.29
C GLN A 904 -11.10 29.36 -3.39
N VAL A 905 -11.14 28.47 -2.42
CA VAL A 905 -12.14 28.50 -1.36
C VAL A 905 -11.73 29.65 -0.43
N GLU A 906 -12.45 30.73 -0.46
CA GLU A 906 -12.29 31.82 0.51
C GLU A 906 -12.61 31.27 1.92
N GLU A 907 -11.73 31.51 2.89
CA GLU A 907 -11.75 31.01 4.28
C GLU A 907 -12.84 31.68 5.15
N ASN A 908 -13.95 32.17 4.64
CA ASN A 908 -14.98 32.81 5.44
C ASN A 908 -16.41 32.46 4.99
N TYR A 909 -16.76 31.17 5.12
CA TYR A 909 -18.17 30.77 5.19
C TYR A 909 -18.51 30.41 6.64
N PRO A 910 -19.69 30.82 7.14
CA PRO A 910 -20.16 30.36 8.43
C PRO A 910 -20.23 28.82 8.43
N GLU A 911 -19.71 28.19 9.48
CA GLU A 911 -19.80 26.76 9.64
C GLU A 911 -21.27 26.32 9.53
N PHE A 912 -21.50 25.31 8.69
CA PHE A 912 -22.84 24.74 8.55
C PHE A 912 -23.21 23.99 9.83
N GLU A 913 -24.25 24.48 10.54
CA GLU A 913 -24.82 23.78 11.69
C GLU A 913 -25.83 22.73 11.21
N PRO A 914 -25.60 21.44 11.45
CA PRO A 914 -26.57 20.43 11.04
C PRO A 914 -27.87 20.55 11.84
N PRO A 915 -29.03 20.25 11.23
CA PRO A 915 -30.31 20.16 11.94
C PRO A 915 -30.26 19.15 13.09
N ALA A 916 -31.10 19.32 14.11
CA ALA A 916 -31.18 18.43 15.25
C ALA A 916 -31.37 16.95 14.81
N GLY A 917 -30.54 16.03 15.34
CA GLY A 917 -30.55 14.61 14.98
C GLY A 917 -29.77 14.29 13.70
N GLN A 918 -28.95 15.20 13.21
CA GLN A 918 -28.06 14.95 12.07
C GLN A 918 -26.63 15.40 12.38
N LYS A 919 -25.66 14.73 11.82
CA LYS A 919 -24.23 15.07 11.93
C LYS A 919 -23.58 15.20 10.55
N VAL A 920 -22.60 16.07 10.48
CA VAL A 920 -21.79 16.24 9.26
C VAL A 920 -20.75 15.13 9.18
N VAL A 921 -20.79 14.35 8.11
CA VAL A 921 -19.80 13.32 7.79
C VAL A 921 -19.05 13.75 6.54
N ARG A 922 -17.72 13.63 6.56
CA ARG A 922 -16.87 13.89 5.39
C ARG A 922 -16.31 12.58 4.88
N ASP A 923 -16.58 12.25 3.63
CA ASP A 923 -16.02 11.09 2.93
C ASP A 923 -15.45 11.49 1.55
N GLY A 924 -14.97 10.52 0.78
CA GLY A 924 -14.42 10.76 -0.56
C GLY A 924 -15.40 11.35 -1.60
N ARG A 925 -16.67 11.54 -1.25
CA ARG A 925 -17.72 12.17 -2.06
C ARG A 925 -17.96 13.64 -1.65
N GLY A 926 -17.33 14.10 -0.54
CA GLY A 926 -17.49 15.44 -0.01
C GLY A 926 -18.06 15.49 1.40
N VAL A 927 -18.86 16.52 1.68
CA VAL A 927 -19.50 16.75 2.98
C VAL A 927 -20.93 16.27 2.91
N LEU A 928 -21.30 15.31 3.77
CA LEU A 928 -22.60 14.66 3.81
C LEU A 928 -23.26 14.89 5.17
N LEU A 929 -24.60 14.90 5.17
CA LEU A 929 -25.42 14.88 6.38
C LEU A 929 -25.85 13.43 6.64
N ALA A 930 -25.48 12.89 7.78
CA ALA A 930 -25.93 11.58 8.26
C ALA A 930 -26.88 11.75 9.45
N VAL A 931 -27.80 10.83 9.61
CA VAL A 931 -28.66 10.76 10.80
C VAL A 931 -27.80 10.33 11.99
N ASP A 932 -27.99 10.98 13.14
CA ASP A 932 -27.29 10.61 14.37
C ASP A 932 -27.99 9.41 15.01
N GLU A 933 -27.38 8.23 14.93
CA GLU A 933 -27.96 6.97 15.44
C GLU A 933 -28.00 6.89 16.99
N GLU A 934 -27.56 7.93 17.70
CA GLU A 934 -27.65 8.00 19.18
C GLU A 934 -28.94 8.69 19.69
N ALA A 935 -29.92 8.93 18.84
CA ALA A 935 -31.16 9.63 19.21
C ALA A 935 -32.39 8.70 19.18
N ASP A 936 -32.23 7.42 19.67
CA ASP A 936 -33.35 6.57 20.04
C ASP A 936 -33.11 5.94 21.43
#